data_626f2214247dbedc48a4534b820f1cf5
#
_entry.id   626f2214247dbedc48a4534b820f1cf5
#
_cell.length_a   1.000
_cell.length_b   1.000
_cell.length_c   1.000
_cell.angle_alpha   90.00
_cell.angle_beta   90.00
_cell.angle_gamma   90.00
#
_symmetry.space_group_name_H-M   'P 1'
#
loop_
_entity.id
_entity.type
_entity.pdbx_description
1 polymer ?
#
loop_
_entity_poly.entity_id
_entity_poly.type
_entity_poly.pdbx_seq_one_letter_code
_entity_poly.pdbx_strand_id
1 'polypeptide(L)'
;MLFLAGVSSLMCSNQTPPGASQDPTGGAASGGSPAAGNGGSTAAVGAGGATSALNPEGGAANGGAANGGAANGGAANGGAANGGAADGGAGIEAGAPADLGGTSFGGASSAAGGAASAGAANGGAASGGAAPMGGVSATSASVFTRSNDLQRSGSNLKESVLTPAVVRSAGFGKLFCKPVDDEIYGQLLYVSALDVGGQKRDVVFAVTMNDSVYAFDANDAEAAPLWHVNYTDPKKGITPVSTGDLSGLACSQYRDFSRQIGITSTPVIDPNTFTMYLNARTKENGVFVQRLHALDIRNGEERPGSPVKLEASVPGTGTGSVDAKISLDPLLNNQRAGLALHDNTVYLGFGSHCDGGSYHGWLLGYDARSLSRVVTYATTPNGWGGGIWMSGMAPAVDGEGFIYLTTANGSADVASGGGDRGQSFVKLKRQAQALLVVDWFTPVDWSVTNLEDRDVGSTGALLLPSSNRVIGGSKEGVLYVLDTNDLGKFNENDNAQIVQTVPVTGERRSHIHGTPVYWKSAGGEYVYVMPEEEHLQQYQVKEGKLILAHESEVTSPVDHHAASTTMPGGILTLTANGGVAGSGLIWATTPIAQDANQQVVSGVLRVFDANDVTRELWNSEQSANDSFGNLAKFNPPTVVNGRAYVPTFSGQFCVYGVGATRR
;
A
#
# COMPACT_ATOMS: atom_id res chain seq x y z
N MET A 1 -34.61 18.99 -28.62
CA MET A 1 -34.04 20.19 -28.02
C MET A 1 -32.64 19.85 -27.62
N LEU A 2 -31.68 20.23 -28.47
CA LEU A 2 -30.25 19.98 -28.28
C LEU A 2 -29.71 20.91 -27.19
N PHE A 3 -29.00 20.37 -26.20
CA PHE A 3 -27.98 21.10 -25.46
C PHE A 3 -26.65 20.37 -25.61
N LEU A 4 -25.78 20.95 -26.42
CA LEU A 4 -24.35 20.69 -26.42
C LEU A 4 -23.80 21.41 -25.16
N ALA A 5 -23.23 20.65 -24.23
CA ALA A 5 -22.32 21.17 -23.21
C ALA A 5 -20.90 20.69 -23.58
N GLY A 6 -20.04 21.64 -23.85
CA GLY A 6 -18.65 21.41 -24.19
C GLY A 6 -17.87 20.96 -22.94
N VAL A 7 -17.11 19.90 -23.11
CA VAL A 7 -16.16 19.40 -22.12
C VAL A 7 -14.89 20.26 -22.24
N SER A 8 -14.67 21.13 -21.25
CA SER A 8 -13.40 21.82 -21.06
C SER A 8 -12.50 20.94 -20.17
N SER A 9 -11.43 20.44 -20.75
CA SER A 9 -10.34 19.83 -20.02
C SER A 9 -9.68 20.87 -19.09
N LEU A 10 -9.83 20.71 -17.78
CA LEU A 10 -9.08 21.48 -16.79
C LEU A 10 -7.67 20.89 -16.68
N MET A 11 -6.75 21.46 -17.44
CA MET A 11 -5.33 21.44 -17.10
C MET A 11 -5.12 22.39 -15.92
N CYS A 12 -4.50 21.94 -14.84
CA CYS A 12 -4.00 22.77 -13.76
C CYS A 12 -2.99 23.79 -14.30
N SER A 13 -3.41 25.03 -14.49
CA SER A 13 -2.52 26.17 -14.73
C SER A 13 -2.40 27.00 -13.48
N ASN A 14 -1.20 27.05 -12.90
CA ASN A 14 -0.79 28.01 -11.89
C ASN A 14 -0.96 29.43 -12.44
N GLN A 15 -1.80 30.23 -11.80
CA GLN A 15 -1.76 31.67 -11.92
C GLN A 15 -1.38 32.31 -10.58
N THR A 16 -0.26 33.02 -10.61
CA THR A 16 0.20 33.95 -9.58
C THR A 16 -0.72 35.19 -9.58
N PRO A 17 -1.17 35.71 -8.43
CA PRO A 17 -1.93 36.96 -8.40
C PRO A 17 -1.02 38.18 -8.49
N PRO A 18 -1.47 39.28 -9.14
CA PRO A 18 -0.69 40.53 -9.23
C PRO A 18 -0.81 41.36 -7.98
N GLY A 19 0.28 42.06 -7.66
CA GLY A 19 0.43 42.95 -6.52
C GLY A 19 -0.51 44.16 -6.55
N ALA A 20 -0.89 44.61 -5.38
CA ALA A 20 -1.50 45.92 -5.14
C ALA A 20 -0.51 46.81 -4.39
N SER A 21 -0.34 47.99 -4.94
CA SER A 21 0.51 49.07 -4.54
C SER A 21 -0.09 50.01 -3.50
N GLN A 22 0.85 50.73 -2.80
CA GLN A 22 0.77 52.09 -2.22
C GLN A 22 0.28 52.21 -0.78
N ASP A 23 1.08 52.66 0.08
CA ASP A 23 1.93 53.80 0.48
C ASP A 23 1.13 54.87 1.29
N PRO A 24 1.79 55.82 2.01
CA PRO A 24 2.89 55.82 2.96
C PRO A 24 2.57 56.63 4.25
N THR A 25 3.48 56.61 5.21
CA THR A 25 3.91 57.65 6.17
C THR A 25 4.57 56.97 7.38
N GLY A 26 5.72 57.28 7.93
CA GLY A 26 6.55 58.44 7.99
C GLY A 26 7.37 58.33 9.28
N GLY A 27 8.66 58.75 9.23
CA GLY A 27 9.44 59.14 10.41
C GLY A 27 10.64 58.30 10.76
N ALA A 28 11.84 58.63 10.27
CA ALA A 28 13.02 59.25 10.88
C ALA A 28 13.56 58.55 12.17
N ALA A 29 14.85 58.33 12.43
CA ALA A 29 16.11 58.83 11.95
C ALA A 29 17.25 58.04 12.62
N SER A 30 18.44 58.14 12.02
CA SER A 30 19.81 58.12 12.55
C SER A 30 20.41 56.76 12.96
N GLY A 31 21.60 56.35 12.61
CA GLY A 31 22.74 56.95 11.98
C GLY A 31 23.91 56.01 12.14
N GLY A 32 24.89 56.10 11.24
CA GLY A 32 26.25 55.67 11.52
C GLY A 32 26.87 54.62 10.59
N SER A 33 27.45 55.04 9.50
CA SER A 33 28.64 54.45 8.88
C SER A 33 29.90 55.03 9.57
N PRO A 34 31.14 54.57 9.33
CA PRO A 34 31.73 54.33 8.02
C PRO A 34 32.84 53.24 7.90
N ALA A 35 33.14 52.99 6.66
CA ALA A 35 34.44 53.01 5.93
C ALA A 35 35.39 51.81 6.09
N ALA A 36 35.84 51.28 5.06
CA ALA A 36 36.79 51.41 3.97
C ALA A 36 37.77 50.24 4.03
N GLY A 37 38.32 49.70 3.01
CA GLY A 37 38.81 50.11 1.77
C GLY A 37 39.49 48.98 1.00
N ASN A 38 39.58 49.21 -0.28
CA ASN A 38 40.70 48.97 -1.21
C ASN A 38 41.32 47.57 -1.35
N GLY A 39 41.60 47.09 -2.50
CA GLY A 39 42.07 47.48 -3.83
C GLY A 39 42.18 46.24 -4.67
N GLY A 40 41.99 46.29 -5.88
CA GLY A 40 42.82 46.80 -6.95
C GLY A 40 43.24 45.68 -7.84
N SER A 41 42.73 45.69 -9.08
CA SER A 41 43.50 45.91 -10.33
C SER A 41 44.16 44.65 -10.89
N THR A 42 44.15 44.28 -12.14
CA THR A 42 44.09 44.87 -13.46
C THR A 42 44.03 43.79 -14.53
N ALA A 43 43.27 44.02 -15.57
CA ALA A 43 43.63 44.10 -16.99
C ALA A 43 44.03 42.79 -17.69
N ALA A 44 43.67 42.48 -18.86
CA ALA A 44 43.03 43.01 -20.07
C ALA A 44 43.54 42.23 -21.29
N VAL A 45 42.74 42.29 -22.36
CA VAL A 45 43.12 42.26 -23.81
C VAL A 45 43.23 40.83 -24.43
N GLY A 46 42.60 40.51 -25.51
CA GLY A 46 42.03 41.07 -26.71
C GLY A 46 41.48 39.96 -27.55
N ALA A 47 40.48 40.17 -28.24
CA ALA A 47 40.26 40.77 -29.55
C ALA A 47 40.31 39.82 -30.74
N GLY A 48 39.29 39.92 -31.53
CA GLY A 48 39.23 39.63 -32.95
C GLY A 48 38.20 38.52 -33.27
N GLY A 49 37.16 38.73 -33.98
CA GLY A 49 36.69 39.55 -35.04
C GLY A 49 35.92 38.70 -36.00
N ALA A 50 34.72 39.09 -36.16
CA ALA A 50 34.00 39.57 -37.36
C ALA A 50 33.51 38.54 -38.36
N THR A 51 32.23 38.62 -38.58
CA THR A 51 31.37 38.96 -39.76
C THR A 51 31.05 37.77 -40.62
N SER A 52 29.87 37.62 -41.23
CA SER A 52 28.67 38.37 -41.57
C SER A 52 27.62 37.40 -42.09
N ALA A 53 26.37 37.55 -41.75
CA ALA A 53 25.20 37.93 -42.49
C ALA A 53 25.04 37.37 -43.91
N LEU A 54 23.87 36.79 -44.19
CA LEU A 54 22.87 37.21 -45.18
C LEU A 54 21.72 36.15 -45.29
N ASN A 55 20.51 36.63 -45.02
CA ASN A 55 19.28 36.14 -45.62
C ASN A 55 19.20 36.69 -47.09
N PRO A 56 18.39 36.17 -48.01
CA PRO A 56 16.94 36.36 -47.96
C PRO A 56 16.05 35.32 -48.69
N GLU A 57 14.78 35.38 -48.30
CA GLU A 57 13.53 35.36 -49.07
C GLU A 57 13.21 34.31 -50.17
N GLY A 58 11.99 33.81 -50.04
CA GLY A 58 11.05 33.83 -51.18
C GLY A 58 10.33 32.53 -51.48
N GLY A 59 9.01 32.58 -51.45
CA GLY A 59 8.21 31.79 -52.33
C GLY A 59 7.02 31.02 -51.77
N ALA A 60 5.88 31.70 -51.66
CA ALA A 60 4.55 31.08 -51.55
C ALA A 60 4.10 30.53 -52.92
N ALA A 61 3.42 29.39 -52.92
CA ALA A 61 2.48 29.04 -53.99
C ALA A 61 1.36 28.14 -53.48
N ASN A 62 0.17 28.62 -53.74
CA ASN A 62 -1.17 28.05 -53.56
C ASN A 62 -1.45 26.83 -54.42
N GLY A 63 -2.50 26.09 -54.04
CA GLY A 63 -3.40 25.28 -54.88
C GLY A 63 -3.42 23.82 -54.48
N GLY A 64 -4.52 23.20 -54.26
CA GLY A 64 -5.88 23.33 -54.61
C GLY A 64 -6.66 22.15 -54.07
N ALA A 65 -7.87 22.37 -53.68
CA ALA A 65 -8.85 21.38 -53.25
C ALA A 65 -9.34 20.53 -54.45
N ALA A 66 -9.60 19.25 -54.21
CA ALA A 66 -10.48 18.46 -55.09
C ALA A 66 -11.38 17.57 -54.23
N ASN A 67 -12.67 17.85 -54.38
CA ASN A 67 -13.82 17.07 -53.95
C ASN A 67 -14.02 15.81 -54.80
N GLY A 68 -14.71 14.83 -54.23
CA GLY A 68 -15.46 13.77 -54.91
C GLY A 68 -15.18 12.41 -54.25
N GLY A 69 -16.14 11.62 -53.92
CA GLY A 69 -17.57 11.56 -54.08
C GLY A 69 -18.04 10.28 -53.41
N ALA A 70 -19.21 10.33 -52.80
CA ALA A 70 -19.92 9.21 -52.22
C ALA A 70 -20.38 8.21 -53.30
N ALA A 71 -20.35 6.92 -52.96
CA ALA A 71 -21.11 5.92 -53.69
C ALA A 71 -21.80 4.96 -52.67
N ASN A 72 -23.12 5.04 -52.71
CA ASN A 72 -24.08 4.13 -52.07
C ASN A 72 -24.17 2.81 -52.85
N GLY A 73 -24.57 1.74 -52.19
CA GLY A 73 -25.17 0.53 -52.75
C GLY A 73 -24.61 -0.71 -52.03
N GLY A 74 -25.36 -1.64 -51.57
CA GLY A 74 -26.75 -1.98 -51.59
C GLY A 74 -26.91 -3.28 -50.82
N ALA A 75 -27.99 -3.44 -50.10
CA ALA A 75 -28.40 -4.63 -49.40
C ALA A 75 -28.77 -5.76 -50.37
N ALA A 76 -28.45 -6.99 -50.05
CA ALA A 76 -29.06 -8.18 -50.60
C ALA A 76 -29.40 -9.18 -49.51
N ASN A 77 -30.71 -9.41 -49.40
CA ASN A 77 -31.38 -10.47 -48.65
C ASN A 77 -31.24 -11.83 -49.35
N GLY A 78 -31.35 -12.89 -48.58
CA GLY A 78 -31.69 -14.25 -48.99
C GLY A 78 -30.79 -15.27 -48.32
N GLY A 79 -31.26 -16.32 -47.75
CA GLY A 79 -32.51 -17.02 -47.62
C GLY A 79 -32.25 -18.26 -46.75
N ALA A 80 -33.23 -18.63 -45.98
CA ALA A 80 -33.25 -19.83 -45.15
C ALA A 80 -33.39 -21.08 -46.00
N ALA A 81 -32.77 -22.20 -45.61
CA ALA A 81 -33.13 -23.54 -46.05
C ALA A 81 -33.07 -24.51 -44.86
N ASN A 82 -34.23 -25.08 -44.59
CA ASN A 82 -34.50 -26.17 -43.69
C ASN A 82 -33.99 -27.51 -44.22
N GLY A 83 -33.80 -28.46 -43.33
CA GLY A 83 -33.80 -29.90 -43.52
C GLY A 83 -32.63 -30.57 -42.81
N GLY A 84 -32.79 -31.60 -42.09
CA GLY A 84 -33.82 -32.56 -41.74
C GLY A 84 -33.17 -33.55 -40.76
N ALA A 85 -33.97 -34.05 -39.87
CA ALA A 85 -33.65 -35.08 -38.87
C ALA A 85 -33.41 -36.45 -39.52
N ALA A 86 -32.56 -37.25 -38.90
CA ALA A 86 -32.63 -38.70 -38.96
C ALA A 86 -32.13 -39.32 -37.65
N ASP A 87 -33.01 -40.14 -37.13
CA ASP A 87 -32.98 -41.03 -35.97
C ASP A 87 -31.87 -42.10 -35.96
N GLY A 88 -31.61 -42.62 -34.75
CA GLY A 88 -31.02 -43.91 -34.47
C GLY A 88 -30.21 -43.87 -33.17
N GLY A 89 -30.64 -44.23 -32.04
CA GLY A 89 -31.48 -45.28 -31.48
C GLY A 89 -30.64 -46.48 -31.01
N ALA A 90 -30.32 -46.54 -29.68
CA ALA A 90 -30.09 -47.72 -28.82
C ALA A 90 -29.30 -47.27 -27.60
N GLY A 91 -29.72 -47.22 -26.43
CA GLY A 91 -30.51 -47.99 -25.50
C GLY A 91 -29.81 -49.25 -25.00
N ILE A 92 -29.17 -49.20 -23.80
CA ILE A 92 -29.15 -50.33 -22.87
C ILE A 92 -28.95 -49.82 -21.43
N GLU A 93 -29.83 -50.23 -20.59
CA GLU A 93 -30.15 -50.22 -19.19
C GLU A 93 -28.98 -50.49 -18.23
N ALA A 94 -29.00 -49.82 -17.12
CA ALA A 94 -29.30 -50.19 -15.73
C ALA A 94 -28.62 -51.44 -15.14
N GLY A 95 -27.98 -51.22 -14.01
CA GLY A 95 -27.53 -52.22 -13.09
C GLY A 95 -26.96 -51.67 -11.79
N ALA A 96 -27.80 -51.40 -10.82
CA ALA A 96 -27.51 -51.58 -9.39
C ALA A 96 -28.36 -52.77 -8.93
N PRO A 97 -28.22 -53.35 -7.75
CA PRO A 97 -27.31 -53.16 -6.62
C PRO A 97 -26.72 -54.48 -6.08
N ALA A 98 -25.84 -54.43 -5.09
CA ALA A 98 -25.79 -55.47 -4.05
C ALA A 98 -25.10 -54.92 -2.79
N ASP A 99 -25.90 -54.88 -1.81
CA ASP A 99 -25.69 -54.81 -0.37
C ASP A 99 -25.05 -56.12 0.14
N LEU A 100 -24.19 -56.05 1.15
CA LEU A 100 -23.91 -57.05 2.19
C LEU A 100 -22.75 -56.43 3.02
N GLY A 101 -22.94 -56.08 4.24
CA GLY A 101 -23.35 -56.81 5.37
C GLY A 101 -22.35 -56.59 6.48
N GLY A 102 -22.82 -55.99 7.55
CA GLY A 102 -22.18 -55.57 8.76
C GLY A 102 -21.47 -56.64 9.58
N THR A 103 -20.70 -56.14 10.52
CA THR A 103 -20.59 -56.70 11.86
C THR A 103 -20.09 -55.64 12.85
N SER A 104 -20.89 -55.37 13.84
CA SER A 104 -20.64 -54.66 15.08
C SER A 104 -19.98 -55.59 16.12
N PHE A 105 -19.06 -55.04 16.88
CA PHE A 105 -18.77 -55.38 18.30
C PHE A 105 -18.24 -54.10 18.90
N GLY A 106 -18.70 -53.51 19.95
CA GLY A 106 -19.40 -53.98 21.15
C GLY A 106 -18.40 -54.14 22.33
N GLY A 107 -18.47 -53.28 23.32
CA GLY A 107 -17.88 -53.47 24.64
C GLY A 107 -17.04 -52.28 25.11
N ALA A 108 -17.53 -51.43 25.92
CA ALA A 108 -17.89 -51.41 27.36
C ALA A 108 -16.78 -50.88 28.23
N SER A 109 -17.08 -49.75 28.77
CA SER A 109 -16.79 -49.08 30.05
C SER A 109 -15.92 -49.77 31.11
N SER A 110 -15.05 -48.98 31.76
CA SER A 110 -14.96 -48.97 33.22
C SER A 110 -14.38 -47.68 33.76
N ALA A 111 -15.10 -47.09 34.68
CA ALA A 111 -14.71 -45.99 35.56
C ALA A 111 -14.08 -46.53 36.85
N ALA A 112 -13.08 -45.82 37.38
CA ALA A 112 -12.74 -45.76 38.80
C ALA A 112 -11.89 -44.52 38.96
N GLY A 113 -12.13 -43.51 39.73
CA GLY A 113 -12.57 -43.45 41.12
C GLY A 113 -11.37 -43.45 42.05
N GLY A 114 -10.88 -42.27 42.45
CA GLY A 114 -9.83 -42.17 43.44
C GLY A 114 -9.78 -40.77 44.07
N ALA A 115 -10.13 -40.70 45.35
CA ALA A 115 -10.47 -39.56 46.15
C ALA A 115 -9.28 -38.76 46.66
N ALA A 116 -9.63 -37.56 47.12
CA ALA A 116 -8.82 -36.54 47.76
C ALA A 116 -8.21 -36.93 49.11
N SER A 117 -7.07 -36.29 49.46
CA SER A 117 -6.75 -36.07 50.87
C SER A 117 -6.24 -34.65 51.09
N ALA A 118 -6.92 -33.97 52.00
CA ALA A 118 -6.59 -32.68 52.57
C ALA A 118 -5.46 -32.79 53.60
N GLY A 119 -4.54 -31.85 53.62
CA GLY A 119 -3.54 -31.64 54.66
C GLY A 119 -3.49 -30.17 55.05
N ALA A 120 -3.70 -29.92 56.32
CA ALA A 120 -3.95 -28.64 56.96
C ALA A 120 -2.68 -27.82 57.24
N ALA A 121 -2.93 -26.55 57.41
CA ALA A 121 -2.09 -25.40 57.63
C ALA A 121 -1.13 -25.45 58.83
N ASN A 122 -0.02 -24.68 58.75
CA ASN A 122 0.54 -23.99 59.89
C ASN A 122 1.09 -22.61 59.46
N GLY A 123 0.68 -21.59 60.22
CA GLY A 123 0.97 -20.20 60.00
C GLY A 123 2.36 -19.77 60.46
N GLY A 124 2.92 -18.83 59.73
CA GLY A 124 4.09 -18.07 60.13
C GLY A 124 4.00 -16.68 59.53
N ALA A 125 3.94 -15.66 60.38
CA ALA A 125 3.95 -14.27 60.03
C ALA A 125 5.30 -13.89 59.39
N ALA A 126 5.28 -13.23 58.25
CA ALA A 126 6.44 -12.66 57.60
C ALA A 126 6.22 -11.20 57.23
N SER A 127 7.20 -10.42 57.56
CA SER A 127 7.44 -9.01 57.29
C SER A 127 7.30 -8.62 55.84
N GLY A 128 6.78 -7.41 55.59
CA GLY A 128 6.55 -6.84 54.28
C GLY A 128 7.81 -6.65 53.43
N GLY A 129 7.85 -7.39 52.33
CA GLY A 129 8.71 -7.12 51.20
C GLY A 129 7.82 -6.95 49.99
N ALA A 130 7.97 -5.85 49.26
CA ALA A 130 7.26 -5.60 48.01
C ALA A 130 7.47 -6.80 47.09
N ALA A 131 6.38 -7.45 46.70
CA ALA A 131 6.39 -8.52 45.71
C ALA A 131 6.87 -7.95 44.38
N PRO A 132 7.81 -8.60 43.68
CA PRO A 132 8.06 -8.26 42.29
C PRO A 132 6.80 -8.61 41.49
N MET A 133 6.29 -7.65 40.75
CA MET A 133 5.22 -7.90 39.79
C MET A 133 5.67 -9.04 38.89
N GLY A 134 5.02 -10.18 38.98
CA GLY A 134 5.25 -11.34 38.15
C GLY A 134 5.09 -10.92 36.70
N GLY A 135 6.20 -10.86 36.00
CA GLY A 135 6.20 -10.65 34.57
C GLY A 135 5.42 -11.77 33.92
N VAL A 136 4.24 -11.46 33.39
CA VAL A 136 3.59 -12.27 32.40
C VAL A 136 4.58 -12.30 31.24
N SER A 137 5.17 -13.44 30.95
CA SER A 137 6.02 -13.65 29.77
C SER A 137 5.11 -13.40 28.57
N ALA A 138 5.15 -12.17 28.06
CA ALA A 138 4.48 -11.82 26.82
C ALA A 138 5.06 -12.76 25.76
N THR A 139 4.20 -13.53 25.08
CA THR A 139 4.60 -14.28 23.90
C THR A 139 5.04 -13.27 22.86
N SER A 140 6.36 -13.16 22.64
CA SER A 140 6.94 -12.13 21.79
C SER A 140 6.35 -12.20 20.38
N ALA A 141 5.85 -11.09 19.88
CA ALA A 141 5.29 -10.97 18.53
C ALA A 141 6.37 -10.56 17.54
N SER A 142 6.19 -10.95 16.27
CA SER A 142 6.98 -10.48 15.14
C SER A 142 6.07 -9.98 14.03
N VAL A 143 6.56 -9.07 13.19
CA VAL A 143 5.87 -8.52 12.02
C VAL A 143 6.70 -8.83 10.79
N PHE A 144 6.27 -9.82 10.01
CA PHE A 144 7.02 -10.38 8.88
C PHE A 144 6.54 -9.86 7.52
N THR A 145 5.41 -9.17 7.46
CA THR A 145 4.75 -8.74 6.22
C THR A 145 3.94 -7.48 6.46
N ARG A 146 3.60 -6.79 5.37
CA ARG A 146 2.70 -5.64 5.38
C ARG A 146 1.39 -5.99 6.10
N SER A 147 0.94 -5.09 7.00
CA SER A 147 -0.32 -5.21 7.74
C SER A 147 -0.45 -6.51 8.54
N ASN A 148 0.67 -7.01 9.07
CA ASN A 148 0.86 -8.06 10.06
C ASN A 148 0.57 -9.49 9.59
N ASP A 149 -0.38 -9.73 8.68
CA ASP A 149 -0.80 -11.06 8.22
C ASP A 149 -1.17 -11.11 6.73
N LEU A 150 -1.53 -12.28 6.22
CA LEU A 150 -1.92 -12.49 4.83
C LEU A 150 -3.35 -12.01 4.53
N GLN A 151 -4.22 -11.90 5.54
CA GLN A 151 -5.56 -11.36 5.41
C GLN A 151 -5.56 -9.83 5.32
N ARG A 152 -4.41 -9.23 5.62
CA ARG A 152 -4.20 -7.78 5.66
C ARG A 152 -5.05 -7.10 6.75
N SER A 153 -5.21 -7.78 7.88
CA SER A 153 -6.01 -7.28 9.00
C SER A 153 -5.51 -5.95 9.59
N GLY A 154 -4.22 -5.63 9.42
CA GLY A 154 -3.59 -4.47 10.04
C GLY A 154 -3.47 -4.57 11.55
N SER A 155 -3.63 -5.79 12.13
CA SER A 155 -3.80 -6.00 13.56
C SER A 155 -2.67 -6.82 14.16
N ASN A 156 -2.05 -6.32 15.23
CA ASN A 156 -1.21 -7.11 16.11
C ASN A 156 -2.00 -7.49 17.37
N LEU A 157 -2.53 -8.70 17.40
CA LEU A 157 -3.34 -9.22 18.51
C LEU A 157 -2.50 -9.82 19.66
N LYS A 158 -1.18 -9.70 19.62
CA LYS A 158 -0.27 -10.16 20.67
C LYS A 158 0.30 -9.01 21.50
N GLU A 159 -0.19 -7.78 21.32
CA GLU A 159 0.25 -6.63 22.09
C GLU A 159 -0.50 -6.57 23.43
N SER A 160 0.22 -6.75 24.51
CA SER A 160 -0.33 -6.75 25.85
C SER A 160 0.26 -5.69 26.79
N VAL A 161 1.29 -4.98 26.31
CA VAL A 161 2.00 -3.96 27.10
C VAL A 161 1.38 -2.58 26.87
N LEU A 162 1.18 -2.19 25.60
CA LEU A 162 0.54 -0.92 25.27
C LEU A 162 -0.97 -1.07 25.37
N THR A 163 -1.51 -0.57 26.47
CA THR A 163 -2.95 -0.54 26.75
C THR A 163 -3.45 0.91 26.77
N PRO A 164 -4.78 1.16 26.73
CA PRO A 164 -5.33 2.52 26.85
C PRO A 164 -4.85 3.27 28.09
N ALA A 165 -4.64 2.57 29.21
CA ALA A 165 -4.12 3.16 30.44
C ALA A 165 -2.64 3.55 30.31
N VAL A 166 -1.84 2.69 29.68
CA VAL A 166 -0.39 2.92 29.47
C VAL A 166 -0.15 4.10 28.54
N VAL A 167 -0.88 4.15 27.41
CA VAL A 167 -0.73 5.25 26.44
C VAL A 167 -1.12 6.61 27.01
N ARG A 168 -2.11 6.66 27.90
CA ARG A 168 -2.49 7.90 28.61
C ARG A 168 -1.56 8.26 29.76
N SER A 169 -0.61 7.42 30.11
CA SER A 169 0.29 7.71 31.23
C SER A 169 1.30 8.81 30.87
N ALA A 170 1.71 9.60 31.84
CA ALA A 170 2.70 10.66 31.65
C ALA A 170 4.07 10.15 31.17
N GLY A 171 4.35 8.86 31.29
CA GLY A 171 5.59 8.23 30.85
C GLY A 171 5.56 7.72 29.40
N PHE A 172 4.44 7.82 28.69
CA PHE A 172 4.35 7.44 27.27
C PHE A 172 4.76 8.60 26.37
N GLY A 173 5.56 8.35 25.35
CA GLY A 173 6.01 9.33 24.36
C GLY A 173 7.15 8.80 23.51
N LYS A 174 7.82 9.70 22.77
CA LYS A 174 8.97 9.34 21.95
C LYS A 174 10.18 8.98 22.79
N LEU A 175 10.77 7.82 22.53
CA LEU A 175 11.96 7.33 23.21
C LEU A 175 13.23 7.78 22.48
N PHE A 176 13.31 7.52 21.19
CA PHE A 176 14.45 7.86 20.32
C PHE A 176 14.05 7.78 18.84
N CYS A 177 14.95 8.22 17.96
CA CYS A 177 14.86 7.98 16.52
C CYS A 177 16.16 7.35 16.01
N LYS A 178 16.08 6.53 14.97
CA LYS A 178 17.22 5.91 14.28
C LYS A 178 17.39 6.53 12.90
N PRO A 179 18.56 7.10 12.58
CA PRO A 179 18.82 7.68 11.26
C PRO A 179 18.98 6.61 10.20
N VAL A 180 18.51 6.91 9.00
CA VAL A 180 18.73 6.18 7.75
C VAL A 180 19.12 7.17 6.65
N ASP A 181 19.50 6.67 5.48
CA ASP A 181 20.08 7.50 4.42
C ASP A 181 19.04 8.19 3.52
N ASP A 182 17.77 7.81 3.57
CA ASP A 182 16.69 8.44 2.77
C ASP A 182 15.30 8.16 3.37
N GLU A 183 14.25 8.52 2.64
CA GLU A 183 12.85 8.30 2.97
C GLU A 183 12.51 6.81 3.11
N ILE A 184 11.58 6.49 4.02
CA ILE A 184 11.11 5.11 4.27
C ILE A 184 9.70 4.96 3.73
N TYR A 185 9.53 4.29 2.58
CA TYR A 185 8.22 3.99 1.97
C TYR A 185 7.68 2.59 2.31
N GLY A 186 8.52 1.68 2.77
CA GLY A 186 8.13 0.35 3.24
C GLY A 186 7.73 0.37 4.72
N GLN A 187 6.72 -0.42 5.12
CA GLN A 187 6.44 -0.64 6.55
C GLN A 187 7.67 -1.27 7.21
N LEU A 188 8.03 -0.78 8.40
CA LEU A 188 9.09 -1.38 9.19
C LEU A 188 8.71 -2.80 9.59
N LEU A 189 9.60 -3.76 9.39
CA LEU A 189 9.41 -5.13 9.81
C LEU A 189 10.11 -5.36 11.16
N TYR A 190 9.63 -6.33 11.94
CA TYR A 190 10.15 -6.60 13.26
C TYR A 190 10.26 -8.10 13.50
N VAL A 191 11.43 -8.53 13.98
CA VAL A 191 11.65 -9.94 14.35
C VAL A 191 12.13 -10.02 15.78
N SER A 192 11.36 -10.70 16.61
CA SER A 192 11.69 -10.92 18.01
C SER A 192 12.69 -12.04 18.19
N ALA A 193 13.62 -11.86 19.13
CA ALA A 193 14.61 -12.87 19.55
C ALA A 193 15.41 -13.49 18.38
N LEU A 194 15.69 -12.70 17.34
CA LEU A 194 16.53 -13.10 16.22
C LEU A 194 17.96 -13.33 16.69
N ASP A 195 18.58 -14.41 16.23
CA ASP A 195 19.98 -14.68 16.50
C ASP A 195 20.86 -13.86 15.54
N VAL A 196 21.55 -12.86 16.04
CA VAL A 196 22.49 -12.03 15.30
C VAL A 196 23.86 -12.15 15.96
N GLY A 197 24.79 -12.81 15.26
CA GLY A 197 26.15 -13.00 15.78
C GLY A 197 26.21 -13.80 17.09
N GLY A 198 25.30 -14.76 17.31
CA GLY A 198 25.23 -15.60 18.51
C GLY A 198 24.50 -14.95 19.69
N GLN A 199 23.88 -13.79 19.49
CA GLN A 199 23.08 -13.10 20.50
C GLN A 199 21.62 -12.96 20.06
N LYS A 200 20.69 -13.27 20.94
CA LYS A 200 19.25 -13.04 20.70
C LYS A 200 18.92 -11.56 20.85
N ARG A 201 18.40 -10.96 19.79
CA ARG A 201 18.01 -9.55 19.74
C ARG A 201 16.62 -9.39 19.13
N ASP A 202 15.92 -8.38 19.56
CA ASP A 202 14.75 -7.90 18.85
C ASP A 202 15.25 -6.94 17.75
N VAL A 203 14.87 -7.18 16.50
CA VAL A 203 15.45 -6.48 15.35
C VAL A 203 14.36 -5.78 14.54
N VAL A 204 14.57 -4.49 14.26
CA VAL A 204 13.76 -3.69 13.32
C VAL A 204 14.50 -3.57 12.01
N PHE A 205 13.78 -3.84 10.91
CA PHE A 205 14.29 -3.68 9.55
C PHE A 205 13.64 -2.48 8.88
N ALA A 206 14.47 -1.64 8.25
CA ALA A 206 14.05 -0.50 7.46
C ALA A 206 14.64 -0.58 6.06
N VAL A 207 13.83 -0.23 5.05
CA VAL A 207 14.25 -0.10 3.65
C VAL A 207 14.07 1.34 3.20
N THR A 208 14.96 1.85 2.35
CA THR A 208 14.95 3.26 1.96
C THR A 208 14.86 3.46 0.46
N MET A 209 14.50 4.69 0.11
CA MET A 209 14.48 5.16 -1.28
C MET A 209 15.87 5.27 -1.92
N ASN A 210 16.94 5.19 -1.13
CA ASN A 210 18.32 5.09 -1.63
C ASN A 210 18.80 3.64 -1.81
N ASP A 211 17.88 2.68 -2.01
CA ASP A 211 18.16 1.25 -2.17
C ASP A 211 18.96 0.64 -1.01
N SER A 212 18.77 1.14 0.21
CA SER A 212 19.38 0.61 1.42
C SER A 212 18.45 -0.29 2.22
N VAL A 213 19.04 -1.29 2.89
CA VAL A 213 18.39 -2.13 3.89
C VAL A 213 19.18 -2.06 5.19
N TYR A 214 18.49 -1.76 6.28
CA TYR A 214 19.06 -1.65 7.62
C TYR A 214 18.44 -2.66 8.55
N ALA A 215 19.24 -3.21 9.46
CA ALA A 215 18.80 -3.93 10.64
C ALA A 215 19.29 -3.21 11.91
N PHE A 216 18.38 -2.86 12.79
CA PHE A 216 18.71 -2.19 14.06
C PHE A 216 18.30 -3.06 15.25
N ASP A 217 19.07 -3.00 16.33
CA ASP A 217 18.57 -3.45 17.62
C ASP A 217 17.37 -2.58 18.03
N ALA A 218 16.23 -3.21 18.23
CA ALA A 218 14.97 -2.54 18.53
C ALA A 218 14.97 -1.84 19.90
N ASN A 219 15.86 -2.24 20.78
CA ASN A 219 15.89 -1.82 22.19
C ASN A 219 17.02 -0.84 22.51
N ASP A 220 18.00 -0.66 21.62
CA ASP A 220 19.16 0.17 21.86
C ASP A 220 19.11 1.46 21.05
N ALA A 221 18.94 2.59 21.74
CA ALA A 221 18.86 3.93 21.15
C ALA A 221 20.19 4.37 20.48
N GLU A 222 21.33 3.96 21.05
CA GLU A 222 22.66 4.43 20.68
C GLU A 222 23.38 3.50 19.69
N ALA A 223 22.98 2.23 19.60
CA ALA A 223 23.65 1.27 18.74
C ALA A 223 23.60 1.67 17.25
N ALA A 224 24.72 1.52 16.57
CA ALA A 224 24.77 1.52 15.11
C ALA A 224 23.91 0.38 14.55
N PRO A 225 23.58 0.39 13.23
CA PRO A 225 22.93 -0.76 12.61
C PRO A 225 23.70 -2.04 12.89
N LEU A 226 22.99 -3.13 13.17
CA LEU A 226 23.57 -4.48 13.30
C LEU A 226 24.23 -4.90 11.98
N TRP A 227 23.58 -4.55 10.88
CA TRP A 227 24.11 -4.61 9.54
C TRP A 227 23.38 -3.62 8.63
N HIS A 228 24.02 -3.27 7.51
CA HIS A 228 23.50 -2.37 6.49
C HIS A 228 24.03 -2.82 5.13
N VAL A 229 23.15 -2.85 4.14
CA VAL A 229 23.51 -3.09 2.73
C VAL A 229 22.86 -1.99 1.88
N ASN A 230 23.57 -1.60 0.81
CA ASN A 230 23.06 -0.65 -0.20
C ASN A 230 23.36 -1.24 -1.58
N TYR A 231 22.37 -1.18 -2.46
CA TYR A 231 22.46 -1.79 -3.80
C TYR A 231 23.00 -0.84 -4.86
N THR A 232 23.36 0.38 -4.50
CA THR A 232 24.02 1.32 -5.40
C THR A 232 25.54 1.22 -5.30
N ASP A 233 26.24 1.37 -6.42
CA ASP A 233 27.69 1.48 -6.50
C ASP A 233 28.07 2.42 -7.66
N PRO A 234 28.14 3.74 -7.42
CA PRO A 234 28.43 4.70 -8.47
C PRO A 234 29.77 4.46 -9.19
N LYS A 235 30.74 3.79 -8.53
CA LYS A 235 32.01 3.42 -9.14
C LYS A 235 31.87 2.35 -10.22
N LYS A 236 30.82 1.53 -10.12
CA LYS A 236 30.43 0.52 -11.11
C LYS A 236 29.33 1.00 -12.04
N GLY A 237 28.94 2.28 -11.98
CA GLY A 237 27.86 2.85 -12.77
C GLY A 237 26.47 2.43 -12.30
N ILE A 238 26.32 1.94 -11.05
CA ILE A 238 25.05 1.58 -10.43
C ILE A 238 24.60 2.75 -9.55
N THR A 239 23.59 3.47 -10.00
CA THR A 239 23.07 4.66 -9.32
C THR A 239 21.60 4.47 -8.95
N PRO A 240 21.08 5.24 -7.96
CA PRO A 240 19.65 5.29 -7.72
C PRO A 240 18.90 5.80 -8.96
N VAL A 241 17.63 5.40 -9.12
CA VAL A 241 16.69 6.07 -10.02
C VAL A 241 16.23 7.35 -9.35
N SER A 242 16.11 8.45 -10.10
CA SER A 242 15.66 9.74 -9.59
C SER A 242 14.30 10.14 -10.16
N THR A 243 13.62 11.08 -9.50
CA THR A 243 12.40 11.70 -10.06
C THR A 243 12.67 12.37 -11.40
N GLY A 244 13.89 12.87 -11.63
CA GLY A 244 14.30 13.43 -12.92
C GLY A 244 14.32 12.43 -14.08
N ASP A 245 14.50 11.15 -13.79
CA ASP A 245 14.45 10.07 -14.80
C ASP A 245 13.02 9.83 -15.33
N LEU A 246 12.00 10.31 -14.61
CA LEU A 246 10.58 10.27 -15.00
C LEU A 246 10.17 11.52 -15.79
N SER A 247 11.08 12.48 -16.02
CA SER A 247 10.81 13.67 -16.83
C SER A 247 10.45 13.27 -18.26
N GLY A 248 9.32 13.78 -18.78
CA GLY A 248 8.79 13.40 -20.08
C GLY A 248 7.72 12.32 -20.07
N LEU A 249 7.46 11.68 -18.93
CA LEU A 249 6.24 10.92 -18.67
C LEU A 249 5.08 11.87 -18.35
N ALA A 250 3.84 11.36 -18.29
CA ALA A 250 2.64 12.18 -18.09
C ALA A 250 2.67 13.10 -16.85
N CYS A 251 3.53 12.82 -15.89
CA CYS A 251 3.77 13.65 -14.71
C CYS A 251 5.06 14.45 -14.83
N SER A 252 5.14 15.39 -15.71
CA SER A 252 6.34 16.21 -15.94
C SER A 252 6.91 16.92 -14.71
N GLN A 253 6.14 17.01 -13.62
CA GLN A 253 6.54 17.57 -12.32
C GLN A 253 6.30 16.59 -11.17
N TYR A 254 6.48 15.30 -11.42
CA TYR A 254 6.27 14.25 -10.43
C TYR A 254 7.10 14.49 -9.16
N ARG A 255 6.43 14.71 -8.04
CA ARG A 255 7.02 15.03 -6.75
C ARG A 255 6.52 14.12 -5.63
N ASP A 256 5.84 13.01 -5.98
CA ASP A 256 5.43 12.02 -4.98
C ASP A 256 6.60 11.43 -4.22
N PHE A 257 7.76 11.38 -4.86
CA PHE A 257 9.04 11.09 -4.24
C PHE A 257 9.89 12.36 -4.25
N SER A 258 10.56 12.65 -3.15
CA SER A 258 11.30 13.92 -3.03
C SER A 258 12.65 13.87 -3.70
N ARG A 259 13.27 12.70 -3.85
CA ARG A 259 14.66 12.56 -4.34
C ARG A 259 14.82 11.36 -5.26
N GLN A 260 14.81 10.18 -4.69
CA GLN A 260 15.18 8.91 -5.32
C GLN A 260 14.01 7.95 -5.32
N ILE A 261 14.07 6.93 -6.18
CA ILE A 261 13.01 5.93 -6.34
C ILE A 261 13.68 4.55 -6.28
N GLY A 262 14.01 4.14 -5.05
CA GLY A 262 14.62 2.84 -4.76
C GLY A 262 13.61 1.81 -4.28
N ILE A 263 13.79 1.31 -3.03
CA ILE A 263 12.89 0.31 -2.45
C ILE A 263 11.62 0.98 -1.94
N THR A 264 10.56 0.97 -2.76
CA THR A 264 9.27 1.62 -2.45
C THR A 264 8.29 0.73 -1.73
N SER A 265 8.45 -0.57 -1.78
CA SER A 265 7.51 -1.53 -1.21
C SER A 265 7.95 -2.08 0.13
N THR A 266 6.99 -2.57 0.92
CA THR A 266 7.29 -3.33 2.13
C THR A 266 7.84 -4.71 1.74
N PRO A 267 9.03 -5.09 2.24
CA PRO A 267 9.55 -6.45 2.10
C PRO A 267 8.66 -7.51 2.74
N VAL A 268 8.96 -8.78 2.50
CA VAL A 268 8.37 -9.89 3.24
C VAL A 268 9.48 -10.80 3.79
N ILE A 269 9.29 -11.28 5.02
CA ILE A 269 10.23 -12.20 5.68
C ILE A 269 9.61 -13.59 5.77
N ASP A 270 10.37 -14.60 5.32
CA ASP A 270 10.10 -16.00 5.64
C ASP A 270 10.73 -16.34 7.00
N PRO A 271 9.92 -16.54 8.06
CA PRO A 271 10.44 -16.85 9.39
C PRO A 271 11.09 -18.24 9.47
N ASN A 272 10.78 -19.14 8.54
CA ASN A 272 11.31 -20.51 8.56
C ASN A 272 12.74 -20.58 8.02
N THR A 273 13.06 -19.73 7.04
CA THR A 273 14.38 -19.69 6.41
C THR A 273 15.21 -18.47 6.84
N PHE A 274 14.62 -17.56 7.64
CA PHE A 274 15.23 -16.28 7.99
C PHE A 274 15.61 -15.46 6.76
N THR A 275 14.76 -15.46 5.73
CA THR A 275 15.02 -14.79 4.46
C THR A 275 14.06 -13.63 4.26
N MET A 276 14.62 -12.45 3.99
CA MET A 276 13.85 -11.27 3.55
C MET A 276 13.88 -11.18 2.03
N TYR A 277 12.71 -10.99 1.43
CA TYR A 277 12.57 -10.73 0.00
C TYR A 277 12.16 -9.27 -0.20
N LEU A 278 12.83 -8.60 -1.14
CA LEU A 278 12.57 -7.20 -1.48
C LEU A 278 12.89 -6.91 -2.95
N ASN A 279 12.32 -5.85 -3.48
CA ASN A 279 12.66 -5.33 -4.81
C ASN A 279 13.47 -4.04 -4.67
N ALA A 280 14.67 -4.02 -5.24
CA ALA A 280 15.48 -2.83 -5.40
C ALA A 280 15.44 -2.34 -6.86
N ARG A 281 15.53 -1.02 -7.06
CA ARG A 281 15.42 -0.37 -8.36
C ARG A 281 16.60 0.55 -8.59
N THR A 282 17.43 0.22 -9.58
CA THR A 282 18.67 0.94 -9.89
C THR A 282 18.73 1.35 -11.36
N LYS A 283 19.64 2.27 -11.66
CA LYS A 283 20.07 2.63 -13.00
C LYS A 283 21.50 2.16 -13.19
N GLU A 284 21.69 1.13 -14.01
CA GLU A 284 22.97 0.46 -14.22
C GLU A 284 23.55 0.84 -15.58
N ASN A 285 24.61 1.65 -15.58
CA ASN A 285 25.21 2.20 -16.82
C ASN A 285 24.19 2.85 -17.76
N GLY A 286 23.21 3.56 -17.19
CA GLY A 286 22.15 4.22 -17.93
C GLY A 286 20.91 3.37 -18.24
N VAL A 287 20.92 2.07 -17.89
CA VAL A 287 19.79 1.14 -18.06
C VAL A 287 19.03 0.98 -16.76
N PHE A 288 17.69 1.14 -16.78
CA PHE A 288 16.86 0.91 -15.62
C PHE A 288 16.69 -0.59 -15.35
N VAL A 289 16.83 -0.97 -14.10
CA VAL A 289 16.78 -2.37 -13.66
C VAL A 289 16.00 -2.48 -12.36
N GLN A 290 15.16 -3.50 -12.26
CA GLN A 290 14.55 -3.92 -11.00
C GLN A 290 15.00 -5.34 -10.68
N ARG A 291 15.33 -5.61 -9.41
CA ARG A 291 15.84 -6.91 -8.96
C ARG A 291 15.11 -7.39 -7.72
N LEU A 292 14.74 -8.67 -7.73
CA LEU A 292 14.32 -9.36 -6.52
C LEU A 292 15.56 -9.83 -5.77
N HIS A 293 15.71 -9.36 -4.55
CA HIS A 293 16.74 -9.75 -3.60
C HIS A 293 16.17 -10.71 -2.55
N ALA A 294 16.99 -11.64 -2.10
CA ALA A 294 16.71 -12.56 -1.00
C ALA A 294 17.88 -12.52 -0.01
N LEU A 295 17.65 -11.92 1.17
CA LEU A 295 18.70 -11.69 2.18
C LEU A 295 18.54 -12.57 3.40
N ASP A 296 19.64 -13.05 3.95
CA ASP A 296 19.67 -13.55 5.32
C ASP A 296 19.48 -12.39 6.30
N ILE A 297 18.36 -12.38 7.04
CA ILE A 297 18.06 -11.29 7.97
C ILE A 297 19.03 -11.19 9.17
N ARG A 298 19.86 -12.20 9.38
CA ARG A 298 20.82 -12.24 10.49
C ARG A 298 22.11 -11.45 10.23
N ASN A 299 22.47 -11.28 8.94
CA ASN A 299 23.74 -10.66 8.54
C ASN A 299 23.66 -9.77 7.28
N GLY A 300 22.51 -9.74 6.58
CA GLY A 300 22.32 -8.96 5.35
C GLY A 300 22.94 -9.56 4.09
N GLU A 301 23.46 -10.78 4.15
CA GLU A 301 24.05 -11.43 2.99
C GLU A 301 23.01 -11.96 2.01
N GLU A 302 23.31 -11.87 0.72
CA GLU A 302 22.48 -12.45 -0.33
C GLU A 302 22.43 -13.98 -0.22
N ARG A 303 21.23 -14.53 -0.36
CA ARG A 303 21.04 -15.98 -0.48
C ARG A 303 21.56 -16.50 -1.83
N PRO A 304 21.96 -17.77 -1.93
CA PRO A 304 22.35 -18.36 -3.20
C PRO A 304 21.30 -18.16 -4.30
N GLY A 305 21.73 -17.68 -5.46
CA GLY A 305 20.85 -17.35 -6.58
C GLY A 305 20.29 -15.93 -6.57
N SER A 306 20.46 -15.19 -5.49
CA SER A 306 20.07 -13.77 -5.38
C SER A 306 21.23 -12.86 -5.82
N PRO A 307 20.93 -11.67 -6.41
CA PRO A 307 19.60 -11.24 -6.85
C PRO A 307 19.23 -11.73 -8.26
N VAL A 308 17.95 -11.68 -8.61
CA VAL A 308 17.46 -11.96 -9.97
C VAL A 308 16.82 -10.73 -10.59
N LYS A 309 17.09 -10.49 -11.88
CA LYS A 309 16.48 -9.38 -12.64
C LYS A 309 15.00 -9.69 -12.89
N LEU A 310 14.14 -8.67 -12.68
CA LEU A 310 12.72 -8.78 -12.93
C LEU A 310 12.43 -8.46 -14.40
N GLU A 311 11.95 -9.44 -15.14
CA GLU A 311 11.52 -9.33 -16.52
C GLU A 311 10.22 -10.11 -16.70
N ALA A 312 9.26 -9.55 -17.45
CA ALA A 312 8.01 -10.23 -17.75
C ALA A 312 7.47 -9.79 -19.09
N SER A 313 6.82 -10.70 -19.80
CA SER A 313 6.01 -10.42 -20.96
C SER A 313 4.88 -11.42 -21.06
N VAL A 314 3.74 -11.00 -21.61
CA VAL A 314 2.59 -11.87 -21.91
C VAL A 314 2.05 -11.54 -23.31
N PRO A 315 1.35 -12.46 -23.97
CA PRO A 315 0.57 -12.13 -25.18
C PRO A 315 -0.44 -11.02 -24.85
N GLY A 316 -0.57 -10.05 -25.75
CA GLY A 316 -1.50 -8.94 -25.60
C GLY A 316 -1.35 -7.91 -26.71
N THR A 317 -2.43 -7.19 -26.97
CA THR A 317 -2.53 -6.13 -28.00
C THR A 317 -2.68 -4.74 -27.39
N GLY A 318 -2.52 -4.64 -26.06
CA GLY A 318 -2.66 -3.41 -25.31
C GLY A 318 -1.63 -2.34 -25.68
N THR A 319 -1.74 -1.19 -25.05
CA THR A 319 -0.90 -0.03 -25.30
C THR A 319 0.59 -0.38 -25.14
N GLY A 320 1.42 0.00 -26.10
CA GLY A 320 2.86 -0.32 -26.06
C GLY A 320 3.20 -1.76 -26.43
N SER A 321 2.24 -2.56 -26.94
CA SER A 321 2.54 -3.91 -27.42
C SER A 321 3.47 -3.93 -28.62
N VAL A 322 4.40 -4.88 -28.61
CA VAL A 322 5.32 -5.17 -29.74
C VAL A 322 5.19 -6.65 -30.06
N ASP A 323 5.00 -6.99 -31.33
CA ASP A 323 4.81 -8.37 -31.79
C ASP A 323 3.72 -9.13 -31.01
N ALA A 324 2.57 -8.48 -30.79
CA ALA A 324 1.45 -8.98 -30.01
C ALA A 324 1.82 -9.43 -28.59
N LYS A 325 2.77 -8.73 -27.95
CA LYS A 325 3.16 -8.91 -26.55
C LYS A 325 3.26 -7.57 -25.85
N ILE A 326 2.80 -7.51 -24.61
CA ILE A 326 3.11 -6.45 -23.68
C ILE A 326 4.24 -6.90 -22.74
N SER A 327 5.07 -5.97 -22.30
CA SER A 327 6.23 -6.25 -21.46
C SER A 327 6.30 -5.32 -20.23
N LEU A 328 6.84 -5.84 -19.13
CA LEU A 328 7.16 -5.03 -17.95
C LEU A 328 8.27 -4.05 -18.29
N ASP A 329 8.01 -2.75 -18.08
CA ASP A 329 9.01 -1.70 -18.24
C ASP A 329 9.61 -1.34 -16.86
N PRO A 330 10.93 -1.47 -16.64
CA PRO A 330 11.53 -1.23 -15.34
C PRO A 330 11.53 0.25 -14.92
N LEU A 331 11.33 1.20 -15.84
CA LEU A 331 11.18 2.61 -15.54
C LEU A 331 9.71 2.98 -15.27
N LEU A 332 8.80 2.56 -16.13
CA LEU A 332 7.38 2.92 -16.02
C LEU A 332 6.68 2.18 -14.87
N ASN A 333 7.00 0.90 -14.69
CA ASN A 333 6.33 0.08 -13.69
C ASN A 333 6.90 0.31 -12.29
N ASN A 334 6.05 0.86 -11.40
CA ASN A 334 6.37 1.09 -10.01
C ASN A 334 5.99 -0.13 -9.15
N GLN A 335 6.97 -0.76 -8.52
CA GLN A 335 6.74 -1.85 -7.58
C GLN A 335 6.37 -1.27 -6.21
N ARG A 336 5.17 -0.69 -6.11
CA ARG A 336 4.66 0.01 -4.91
C ARG A 336 4.00 -0.93 -3.91
N ALA A 337 3.25 -1.92 -4.39
CA ALA A 337 2.55 -2.89 -3.53
C ALA A 337 3.54 -3.70 -2.70
N GLY A 338 3.27 -3.87 -1.41
CA GLY A 338 4.08 -4.73 -0.53
C GLY A 338 4.17 -6.16 -1.07
N LEU A 339 5.26 -6.84 -0.77
CA LEU A 339 5.45 -8.23 -1.17
C LEU A 339 4.56 -9.15 -0.31
N ALA A 340 4.10 -10.24 -0.91
CA ALA A 340 3.41 -11.32 -0.21
C ALA A 340 4.17 -12.64 -0.39
N LEU A 341 4.27 -13.43 0.67
CA LEU A 341 4.84 -14.78 0.61
C LEU A 341 3.75 -15.78 0.98
N HIS A 342 3.42 -16.65 0.05
CA HIS A 342 2.46 -17.73 0.27
C HIS A 342 2.84 -18.95 -0.56
N ASP A 343 2.73 -20.14 0.02
CA ASP A 343 3.03 -21.43 -0.62
C ASP A 343 4.36 -21.41 -1.40
N ASN A 344 5.45 -21.04 -0.69
CA ASN A 344 6.80 -20.93 -1.22
C ASN A 344 6.92 -20.01 -2.47
N THR A 345 6.00 -19.05 -2.63
CA THR A 345 6.01 -18.10 -3.74
C THR A 345 5.99 -16.67 -3.21
N VAL A 346 6.94 -15.86 -3.68
CA VAL A 346 7.01 -14.42 -3.43
C VAL A 346 6.27 -13.70 -4.55
N TYR A 347 5.22 -12.95 -4.20
CA TYR A 347 4.39 -12.18 -5.13
C TYR A 347 4.75 -10.70 -5.08
N LEU A 348 4.92 -10.09 -6.26
CA LEU A 348 5.22 -8.67 -6.45
C LEU A 348 4.15 -8.04 -7.34
N GLY A 349 3.47 -7.01 -6.84
CA GLY A 349 2.49 -6.22 -7.59
C GLY A 349 3.13 -4.93 -8.13
N PHE A 350 2.78 -4.54 -9.37
CA PHE A 350 3.30 -3.34 -10.02
C PHE A 350 2.17 -2.44 -10.50
N GLY A 351 2.27 -1.17 -10.20
CA GLY A 351 1.50 -0.09 -10.80
C GLY A 351 2.37 0.74 -11.75
N SER A 352 2.09 2.04 -11.80
CA SER A 352 2.88 3.01 -12.55
C SER A 352 3.27 4.21 -11.69
N HIS A 353 3.84 5.21 -12.34
CA HIS A 353 4.02 6.54 -11.80
C HIS A 353 3.00 7.47 -12.48
N CYS A 354 2.01 8.00 -11.73
CA CYS A 354 0.95 8.90 -12.20
C CYS A 354 0.23 8.42 -13.47
N ASP A 355 -0.04 7.15 -13.60
CA ASP A 355 -0.64 6.55 -14.79
C ASP A 355 0.05 6.93 -16.11
N GLY A 356 1.34 7.28 -16.02
CA GLY A 356 2.13 7.77 -17.15
C GLY A 356 2.63 6.66 -18.05
N GLY A 357 2.65 6.97 -19.37
CA GLY A 357 3.21 6.08 -20.39
C GLY A 357 2.33 4.87 -20.73
N SER A 358 2.90 3.98 -21.52
CA SER A 358 2.23 2.72 -21.92
C SER A 358 2.52 1.64 -20.88
N TYR A 359 1.78 1.64 -19.77
CA TYR A 359 1.98 0.69 -18.69
C TYR A 359 0.78 -0.25 -18.51
N HIS A 360 1.03 -1.36 -17.85
CA HIS A 360 0.03 -2.32 -17.39
C HIS A 360 0.28 -2.69 -15.93
N GLY A 361 -0.75 -3.08 -15.21
CA GLY A 361 -0.60 -3.70 -13.90
C GLY A 361 -0.05 -5.12 -14.05
N TRP A 362 0.88 -5.50 -13.17
CA TRP A 362 1.48 -6.83 -13.15
C TRP A 362 1.43 -7.46 -11.77
N LEU A 363 1.21 -8.77 -11.72
CA LEU A 363 1.51 -9.60 -10.56
C LEU A 363 2.49 -10.70 -11.00
N LEU A 364 3.71 -10.65 -10.46
CA LEU A 364 4.74 -11.65 -10.71
C LEU A 364 4.90 -12.53 -9.49
N GLY A 365 5.10 -13.83 -9.68
CA GLY A 365 5.43 -14.75 -8.60
C GLY A 365 6.75 -15.46 -8.86
N TYR A 366 7.57 -15.52 -7.83
CA TYR A 366 8.89 -16.15 -7.84
C TYR A 366 8.94 -17.25 -6.78
N ASP A 367 9.49 -18.42 -7.12
CA ASP A 367 9.77 -19.47 -6.14
C ASP A 367 10.76 -18.93 -5.08
N ALA A 368 10.41 -19.04 -3.82
CA ALA A 368 11.15 -18.43 -2.72
C ALA A 368 12.55 -19.03 -2.51
N ARG A 369 12.82 -20.24 -3.02
CA ARG A 369 14.12 -20.94 -2.85
C ARG A 369 15.04 -20.72 -4.04
N SER A 370 14.50 -20.87 -5.25
CA SER A 370 15.29 -20.81 -6.49
C SER A 370 15.30 -19.43 -7.12
N LEU A 371 14.41 -18.53 -6.69
CA LEU A 371 14.14 -17.21 -7.29
C LEU A 371 13.78 -17.29 -8.79
N SER A 372 13.38 -18.46 -9.28
CA SER A 372 12.85 -18.59 -10.63
C SER A 372 11.42 -18.05 -10.70
N ARG A 373 11.11 -17.31 -11.77
CA ARG A 373 9.74 -16.84 -11.99
C ARG A 373 8.83 -18.01 -12.31
N VAL A 374 7.76 -18.16 -11.50
CA VAL A 374 6.83 -19.30 -11.61
C VAL A 374 5.46 -18.89 -12.14
N VAL A 375 5.05 -17.61 -12.00
CA VAL A 375 3.80 -17.09 -12.55
C VAL A 375 3.96 -15.66 -13.03
N THR A 376 3.13 -15.28 -14.01
CA THR A 376 3.01 -13.93 -14.55
C THR A 376 1.54 -13.66 -14.85
N TYR A 377 1.03 -12.54 -14.36
CA TYR A 377 -0.30 -12.04 -14.64
C TYR A 377 -0.23 -10.56 -15.00
N ALA A 378 -0.89 -10.15 -16.07
CA ALA A 378 -1.10 -8.75 -16.43
C ALA A 378 -2.60 -8.44 -16.33
N THR A 379 -2.93 -7.30 -15.75
CA THR A 379 -4.32 -6.90 -15.46
C THR A 379 -5.08 -6.49 -16.72
N THR A 380 -4.39 -5.89 -17.70
CA THR A 380 -5.00 -5.28 -18.89
C THR A 380 -4.20 -5.62 -20.16
N PRO A 381 -4.08 -6.93 -20.53
CA PRO A 381 -3.21 -7.34 -21.63
C PRO A 381 -3.61 -6.78 -22.99
N ASN A 382 -4.88 -6.42 -23.20
CA ASN A 382 -5.38 -5.91 -24.48
C ASN A 382 -5.79 -4.44 -24.45
N GLY A 383 -5.69 -3.79 -23.29
CA GLY A 383 -6.02 -2.39 -23.06
C GLY A 383 -4.83 -1.57 -22.55
N TRP A 384 -5.04 -0.85 -21.45
CA TRP A 384 -4.01 -0.03 -20.77
C TRP A 384 -4.26 0.02 -19.26
N GLY A 385 -3.23 0.38 -18.49
CA GLY A 385 -3.37 0.69 -17.09
C GLY A 385 -3.64 -0.51 -16.19
N GLY A 386 -4.57 -0.38 -15.25
CA GLY A 386 -4.93 -1.42 -14.29
C GLY A 386 -3.83 -1.68 -13.26
N GLY A 387 -3.11 -0.64 -12.84
CA GLY A 387 -1.97 -0.74 -11.92
C GLY A 387 -2.31 -1.40 -10.60
N ILE A 388 -1.40 -2.24 -10.07
CA ILE A 388 -1.49 -2.82 -8.74
C ILE A 388 -0.58 -2.01 -7.82
N TRP A 389 -1.08 -0.88 -7.30
CA TRP A 389 -0.32 -0.01 -6.40
C TRP A 389 -0.84 -0.02 -4.97
N MET A 390 -2.15 -0.10 -4.77
CA MET A 390 -2.87 -0.35 -3.51
C MET A 390 -2.38 0.50 -2.32
N SER A 391 -1.90 1.73 -2.55
CA SER A 391 -1.23 2.58 -1.55
C SER A 391 -0.17 1.83 -0.71
N GLY A 392 0.55 0.91 -1.35
CA GLY A 392 1.59 0.10 -0.71
C GLY A 392 1.09 -1.10 0.07
N MET A 393 -0.22 -1.40 0.05
CA MET A 393 -0.74 -2.65 0.58
C MET A 393 -0.25 -3.84 -0.26
N ALA A 394 -0.12 -5.00 0.35
CA ALA A 394 0.25 -6.24 -0.34
C ALA A 394 -1.00 -7.00 -0.79
N PRO A 395 -0.90 -7.89 -1.80
CA PRO A 395 -1.98 -8.82 -2.12
C PRO A 395 -2.41 -9.61 -0.88
N ALA A 396 -3.73 -9.71 -0.64
CA ALA A 396 -4.26 -10.52 0.44
C ALA A 396 -4.39 -11.99 -0.01
N VAL A 397 -4.25 -12.92 0.94
CA VAL A 397 -4.37 -14.36 0.65
C VAL A 397 -5.25 -15.01 1.71
N ASP A 398 -6.23 -15.79 1.28
CA ASP A 398 -7.10 -16.53 2.19
C ASP A 398 -6.55 -17.91 2.56
N GLY A 399 -7.27 -18.62 3.44
CA GLY A 399 -6.88 -19.95 3.92
C GLY A 399 -6.88 -21.03 2.85
N GLU A 400 -7.53 -20.81 1.70
CA GLU A 400 -7.56 -21.71 0.55
C GLU A 400 -6.50 -21.35 -0.51
N GLY A 401 -5.75 -20.28 -0.28
CA GLY A 401 -4.69 -19.78 -1.17
C GLY A 401 -5.23 -19.04 -2.40
N PHE A 402 -6.43 -18.45 -2.32
CA PHE A 402 -6.85 -17.45 -3.28
C PHE A 402 -6.19 -16.10 -2.95
N ILE A 403 -5.75 -15.41 -4.00
CA ILE A 403 -5.08 -14.13 -3.91
C ILE A 403 -6.08 -13.04 -4.31
N TYR A 404 -6.21 -12.01 -3.49
CA TYR A 404 -7.08 -10.88 -3.72
C TYR A 404 -6.26 -9.61 -3.87
N LEU A 405 -6.59 -8.82 -4.88
CA LEU A 405 -5.98 -7.52 -5.13
C LEU A 405 -7.01 -6.56 -5.73
N THR A 406 -6.68 -5.28 -5.71
CA THR A 406 -7.42 -4.21 -6.36
C THR A 406 -6.57 -3.60 -7.47
N THR A 407 -7.21 -3.15 -8.52
CA THR A 407 -6.56 -2.52 -9.68
C THR A 407 -7.03 -1.09 -9.85
N ALA A 408 -6.09 -0.25 -10.26
CA ALA A 408 -6.31 1.18 -10.47
C ALA A 408 -6.87 1.48 -11.87
N ASN A 409 -6.81 2.76 -12.27
CA ASN A 409 -7.25 3.25 -13.56
C ASN A 409 -6.74 2.38 -14.71
N GLY A 410 -7.63 2.05 -15.64
CA GLY A 410 -7.28 1.21 -16.77
C GLY A 410 -8.50 0.65 -17.49
N SER A 411 -8.22 -0.06 -18.58
CA SER A 411 -9.26 -0.72 -19.36
C SER A 411 -9.97 -1.81 -18.57
N ALA A 412 -11.30 -1.83 -18.67
CA ALA A 412 -12.13 -2.92 -18.19
C ALA A 412 -13.11 -3.30 -19.31
N ASP A 413 -12.87 -4.42 -19.96
CA ASP A 413 -13.71 -4.94 -21.04
C ASP A 413 -14.78 -5.92 -20.55
N VAL A 414 -15.22 -5.70 -19.32
CA VAL A 414 -16.12 -6.58 -18.56
C VAL A 414 -17.50 -6.74 -19.20
N ALA A 415 -18.03 -5.69 -19.85
CA ALA A 415 -19.31 -5.74 -20.53
C ALA A 415 -19.28 -6.63 -21.79
N SER A 416 -18.12 -6.75 -22.44
CA SER A 416 -17.92 -7.61 -23.61
C SER A 416 -17.41 -9.02 -23.27
N GLY A 417 -17.21 -9.32 -21.98
CA GLY A 417 -16.67 -10.59 -21.52
C GLY A 417 -15.19 -10.78 -21.76
N GLY A 418 -14.44 -9.69 -21.96
CA GLY A 418 -13.00 -9.70 -22.15
C GLY A 418 -12.20 -9.92 -20.87
N GLY A 419 -10.87 -9.85 -20.96
CA GLY A 419 -9.93 -10.21 -19.89
C GLY A 419 -9.31 -9.03 -19.15
N ASP A 420 -9.51 -7.80 -19.61
CA ASP A 420 -8.95 -6.61 -18.98
C ASP A 420 -9.69 -6.28 -17.65
N ARG A 421 -8.91 -6.00 -16.61
CA ARG A 421 -9.38 -5.81 -15.22
C ARG A 421 -8.79 -4.55 -14.60
N GLY A 422 -8.94 -3.40 -15.26
CA GLY A 422 -8.81 -2.10 -14.59
C GLY A 422 -9.98 -1.85 -13.64
N GLN A 423 -9.86 -0.94 -12.70
CA GLN A 423 -10.93 -0.53 -11.78
C GLN A 423 -11.65 -1.70 -11.08
N SER A 424 -10.92 -2.74 -10.67
CA SER A 424 -11.55 -3.99 -10.25
C SER A 424 -10.96 -4.55 -8.95
N PHE A 425 -11.80 -5.28 -8.20
CA PHE A 425 -11.34 -6.33 -7.31
C PHE A 425 -11.12 -7.60 -8.11
N VAL A 426 -9.99 -8.25 -7.93
CA VAL A 426 -9.62 -9.47 -8.67
C VAL A 426 -9.25 -10.58 -7.71
N LYS A 427 -9.90 -11.74 -7.86
CA LYS A 427 -9.60 -12.98 -7.15
C LYS A 427 -8.87 -13.93 -8.08
N LEU A 428 -7.66 -14.30 -7.68
CA LEU A 428 -6.76 -15.14 -8.44
C LEU A 428 -6.53 -16.48 -7.74
N LYS A 429 -6.32 -17.53 -8.52
CA LYS A 429 -5.85 -18.83 -8.04
C LYS A 429 -4.63 -19.25 -8.82
N ARG A 430 -3.58 -19.64 -8.10
CA ARG A 430 -2.42 -20.27 -8.74
C ARG A 430 -2.76 -21.69 -9.19
N GLN A 431 -2.50 -21.97 -10.45
CA GLN A 431 -2.63 -23.31 -11.03
C GLN A 431 -1.39 -23.61 -11.87
N ALA A 432 -0.52 -24.46 -11.36
CA ALA A 432 0.80 -24.73 -11.93
C ALA A 432 1.62 -23.44 -12.13
N GLN A 433 1.91 -23.05 -13.37
CA GLN A 433 2.67 -21.84 -13.73
C GLN A 433 1.77 -20.67 -14.17
N ALA A 434 0.46 -20.73 -13.94
CA ALA A 434 -0.49 -19.68 -14.27
C ALA A 434 -1.17 -19.12 -13.03
N LEU A 435 -1.56 -17.85 -13.11
CA LEU A 435 -2.55 -17.24 -12.23
C LEU A 435 -3.85 -17.10 -13.04
N LEU A 436 -4.88 -17.76 -12.57
CA LEU A 436 -6.21 -17.71 -13.19
C LEU A 436 -7.06 -16.68 -12.44
N VAL A 437 -7.71 -15.79 -13.16
CA VAL A 437 -8.81 -14.98 -12.63
C VAL A 437 -10.00 -15.92 -12.42
N VAL A 438 -10.31 -16.18 -11.17
CA VAL A 438 -11.44 -17.08 -10.83
C VAL A 438 -12.70 -16.30 -10.52
N ASP A 439 -12.54 -15.05 -10.10
CA ASP A 439 -13.64 -14.13 -9.84
C ASP A 439 -13.17 -12.66 -9.84
N TRP A 440 -14.11 -11.70 -9.98
CA TRP A 440 -13.82 -10.28 -9.92
C TRP A 440 -15.07 -9.46 -9.60
N PHE A 441 -14.87 -8.19 -9.26
CA PHE A 441 -15.91 -7.17 -9.21
C PHE A 441 -15.39 -5.89 -9.84
N THR A 442 -16.20 -5.30 -10.71
CA THR A 442 -15.95 -3.97 -11.30
C THR A 442 -17.19 -3.11 -11.02
N PRO A 443 -17.06 -1.91 -10.42
CA PRO A 443 -18.19 -1.02 -10.15
C PRO A 443 -18.90 -0.59 -11.43
N VAL A 444 -20.21 -0.30 -11.33
CA VAL A 444 -21.06 0.12 -12.48
C VAL A 444 -20.55 1.38 -13.16
N ASP A 445 -20.00 2.29 -12.39
CA ASP A 445 -19.51 3.62 -12.79
C ASP A 445 -18.00 3.65 -13.12
N TRP A 446 -17.37 2.48 -13.26
CA TRP A 446 -15.92 2.34 -13.48
C TRP A 446 -15.38 3.23 -14.60
N SER A 447 -16.14 3.46 -15.67
CA SER A 447 -15.68 4.27 -16.80
C SER A 447 -15.63 5.76 -16.48
N VAL A 448 -16.53 6.24 -15.61
CA VAL A 448 -16.54 7.63 -15.13
C VAL A 448 -15.43 7.83 -14.12
N THR A 449 -15.36 6.95 -13.11
CA THR A 449 -14.34 7.02 -12.05
C THR A 449 -12.93 6.88 -12.61
N ASN A 450 -12.76 6.09 -13.68
CA ASN A 450 -11.50 5.97 -14.44
C ASN A 450 -11.06 7.28 -15.09
N LEU A 451 -12.00 8.06 -15.65
CA LEU A 451 -11.69 9.36 -16.25
C LEU A 451 -11.40 10.46 -15.22
N GLU A 452 -11.94 10.32 -14.02
CA GLU A 452 -11.81 11.29 -12.92
C GLU A 452 -10.70 10.96 -11.93
N ASP A 453 -9.89 9.94 -12.21
CA ASP A 453 -8.85 9.42 -11.30
C ASP A 453 -9.38 8.99 -9.92
N ARG A 454 -10.57 8.33 -9.89
CA ARG A 454 -11.23 7.86 -8.67
C ARG A 454 -11.19 6.35 -8.55
N ASP A 455 -10.01 5.80 -8.71
CA ASP A 455 -9.80 4.36 -8.84
C ASP A 455 -10.08 3.55 -7.57
N VAL A 456 -10.55 2.33 -7.79
CA VAL A 456 -10.72 1.28 -6.78
C VAL A 456 -9.36 0.82 -6.22
N GLY A 457 -8.31 0.91 -7.02
CA GLY A 457 -6.95 0.49 -6.67
C GLY A 457 -6.24 1.35 -5.62
N SER A 458 -6.89 2.37 -5.07
CA SER A 458 -6.32 3.24 -4.03
C SER A 458 -6.12 2.55 -2.69
N THR A 459 -6.86 1.49 -2.39
CA THR A 459 -6.64 0.64 -1.21
C THR A 459 -6.32 -0.78 -1.63
N GLY A 460 -5.81 -1.60 -0.69
CA GLY A 460 -5.75 -3.05 -0.86
C GLY A 460 -7.00 -3.76 -0.39
N ALA A 461 -7.02 -5.08 -0.57
CA ALA A 461 -8.08 -5.95 -0.10
C ALA A 461 -7.84 -6.35 1.36
N LEU A 462 -8.83 -6.15 2.23
CA LEU A 462 -8.90 -6.68 3.59
C LEU A 462 -9.82 -7.89 3.61
N LEU A 463 -9.36 -9.04 4.09
CA LEU A 463 -10.17 -10.24 4.23
C LEU A 463 -10.74 -10.38 5.65
N LEU A 464 -12.02 -10.70 5.75
CA LEU A 464 -12.73 -11.05 6.98
C LEU A 464 -13.15 -12.53 6.92
N PRO A 465 -12.29 -13.47 7.33
CA PRO A 465 -12.56 -14.91 7.17
C PRO A 465 -13.80 -15.38 7.93
N SER A 466 -14.14 -14.76 9.07
CA SER A 466 -15.30 -15.13 9.89
C SER A 466 -16.65 -14.91 9.20
N SER A 467 -16.69 -14.06 8.19
CA SER A 467 -17.92 -13.70 7.47
C SER A 467 -17.84 -13.92 5.96
N ASN A 468 -16.73 -14.47 5.45
CA ASN A 468 -16.45 -14.62 4.02
C ASN A 468 -16.57 -13.29 3.27
N ARG A 469 -15.92 -12.23 3.78
CA ARG A 469 -15.95 -10.90 3.15
C ARG A 469 -14.57 -10.47 2.73
N VAL A 470 -14.52 -9.74 1.63
CA VAL A 470 -13.39 -8.90 1.25
C VAL A 470 -13.87 -7.45 1.16
N ILE A 471 -13.07 -6.55 1.72
CA ILE A 471 -13.39 -5.12 1.79
C ILE A 471 -12.24 -4.32 1.20
N GLY A 472 -12.54 -3.29 0.43
CA GLY A 472 -11.58 -2.30 -0.03
C GLY A 472 -12.28 -0.99 -0.34
N GLY A 473 -11.51 0.09 -0.36
CA GLY A 473 -12.00 1.42 -0.64
C GLY A 473 -11.62 1.92 -2.02
N SER A 474 -12.11 3.10 -2.37
CA SER A 474 -11.80 3.78 -3.62
C SER A 474 -11.56 5.27 -3.38
N LYS A 475 -11.01 5.96 -4.38
CA LYS A 475 -10.93 7.43 -4.40
C LYS A 475 -12.31 8.10 -4.54
N GLU A 476 -13.39 7.32 -4.75
CA GLU A 476 -14.77 7.80 -4.65
C GLU A 476 -15.26 8.02 -3.21
N GLY A 477 -14.44 7.65 -2.20
CA GLY A 477 -14.87 7.69 -0.82
C GLY A 477 -15.87 6.61 -0.44
N VAL A 478 -15.78 5.45 -1.10
CA VAL A 478 -16.69 4.33 -0.95
C VAL A 478 -15.92 3.08 -0.54
N LEU A 479 -16.42 2.34 0.45
CA LEU A 479 -16.02 0.98 0.74
C LEU A 479 -16.95 -0.01 0.03
N TYR A 480 -16.36 -0.95 -0.69
CA TYR A 480 -17.06 -2.10 -1.26
C TYR A 480 -16.91 -3.30 -0.35
N VAL A 481 -18.02 -3.93 0.01
CA VAL A 481 -18.08 -5.17 0.80
C VAL A 481 -18.57 -6.28 -0.11
N LEU A 482 -17.69 -7.23 -0.41
CA LEU A 482 -17.94 -8.30 -1.36
C LEU A 482 -17.97 -9.66 -0.65
N ASP A 483 -18.70 -10.63 -1.19
CA ASP A 483 -18.66 -12.03 -0.74
C ASP A 483 -17.48 -12.73 -1.42
N THR A 484 -16.60 -13.38 -0.63
CA THR A 484 -15.45 -14.10 -1.19
C THR A 484 -15.83 -15.30 -2.04
N ASN A 485 -17.06 -15.80 -1.94
CA ASN A 485 -17.58 -16.90 -2.77
C ASN A 485 -18.13 -16.42 -4.12
N ASP A 486 -18.58 -15.16 -4.19
CA ASP A 486 -19.06 -14.51 -5.40
C ASP A 486 -18.83 -13.00 -5.27
N LEU A 487 -17.81 -12.50 -5.95
CA LEU A 487 -17.46 -11.07 -5.89
C LEU A 487 -18.47 -10.18 -6.62
N GLY A 488 -19.38 -10.76 -7.41
CA GLY A 488 -20.49 -10.05 -8.07
C GLY A 488 -20.23 -9.65 -9.51
N LYS A 489 -19.02 -9.75 -10.01
CA LYS A 489 -18.64 -9.44 -11.41
C LYS A 489 -19.00 -8.01 -11.83
N PHE A 490 -19.66 -7.83 -12.94
CA PHE A 490 -20.11 -6.54 -13.46
C PHE A 490 -21.62 -6.59 -13.72
N ASN A 491 -22.32 -5.55 -13.27
CA ASN A 491 -23.71 -5.30 -13.60
C ASN A 491 -23.80 -3.88 -14.19
N GLU A 492 -24.38 -3.77 -15.39
CA GLU A 492 -24.46 -2.50 -16.13
C GLU A 492 -25.44 -1.47 -15.53
N ASN A 493 -26.29 -1.88 -14.61
CA ASN A 493 -27.35 -1.04 -14.05
C ASN A 493 -26.97 -0.43 -12.70
N ASP A 494 -26.37 -1.21 -11.82
CA ASP A 494 -26.06 -0.82 -10.44
C ASP A 494 -25.00 -1.76 -9.81
N ASN A 495 -24.72 -1.55 -8.52
CA ASN A 495 -23.87 -2.44 -7.71
C ASN A 495 -24.68 -3.33 -6.75
N ALA A 496 -25.96 -3.62 -7.02
CA ALA A 496 -26.81 -4.40 -6.11
C ALA A 496 -26.42 -5.87 -5.99
N GLN A 497 -25.56 -6.37 -6.88
CA GLN A 497 -25.05 -7.75 -6.86
C GLN A 497 -24.03 -8.01 -5.75
N ILE A 498 -23.47 -6.97 -5.12
CA ILE A 498 -22.53 -7.12 -4.00
C ILE A 498 -23.23 -7.02 -2.65
N VAL A 499 -22.50 -7.35 -1.57
CA VAL A 499 -23.08 -7.35 -0.22
C VAL A 499 -23.45 -5.95 0.23
N GLN A 500 -22.56 -4.95 -0.02
CA GLN A 500 -22.81 -3.57 0.37
C GLN A 500 -21.86 -2.61 -0.32
N THR A 501 -22.36 -1.44 -0.69
CA THR A 501 -21.61 -0.23 -1.00
C THR A 501 -21.78 0.73 0.18
N VAL A 502 -20.69 1.17 0.80
CA VAL A 502 -20.71 2.04 1.99
C VAL A 502 -20.04 3.37 1.65
N PRO A 503 -20.78 4.45 1.44
CA PRO A 503 -20.18 5.78 1.35
C PRO A 503 -19.65 6.15 2.74
N VAL A 504 -18.33 6.36 2.82
CA VAL A 504 -17.63 6.71 4.07
C VAL A 504 -17.19 8.17 4.10
N THR A 505 -17.36 8.87 3.00
CA THR A 505 -17.17 10.31 2.89
C THR A 505 -18.49 10.94 2.50
N GLY A 506 -18.74 12.17 2.99
CA GLY A 506 -19.94 12.90 2.65
C GLY A 506 -20.02 13.26 1.16
N GLU A 507 -20.74 14.32 0.81
CA GLU A 507 -20.89 14.80 -0.58
C GLU A 507 -19.56 15.19 -1.24
N ARG A 508 -18.48 15.36 -0.45
CA ARG A 508 -17.14 15.74 -0.94
C ARG A 508 -16.42 14.64 -1.71
N ARG A 509 -16.80 13.37 -1.52
CA ARG A 509 -16.14 12.20 -2.15
C ARG A 509 -14.63 12.20 -1.96
N SER A 510 -14.19 12.38 -0.71
CA SER A 510 -12.77 12.36 -0.35
C SER A 510 -12.16 10.97 -0.54
N HIS A 511 -10.88 10.90 -0.90
CA HIS A 511 -10.25 9.62 -1.24
C HIS A 511 -10.02 8.72 -0.01
N ILE A 512 -10.05 7.43 -0.23
CA ILE A 512 -9.60 6.43 0.74
C ILE A 512 -8.28 5.82 0.22
N HIS A 513 -7.17 6.11 0.90
CA HIS A 513 -5.87 5.51 0.59
C HIS A 513 -5.43 4.49 1.64
N GLY A 514 -5.78 4.70 2.90
CA GLY A 514 -5.53 3.73 3.95
C GLY A 514 -6.44 2.52 3.82
N THR A 515 -5.87 1.32 3.62
CA THR A 515 -6.65 0.08 3.70
C THR A 515 -7.27 -0.03 5.09
N PRO A 516 -8.57 -0.35 5.21
CA PRO A 516 -9.21 -0.53 6.51
C PRO A 516 -8.51 -1.59 7.37
N VAL A 517 -8.57 -1.44 8.70
CA VAL A 517 -8.05 -2.42 9.65
C VAL A 517 -9.20 -3.13 10.38
N TYR A 518 -8.95 -4.36 10.82
CA TYR A 518 -10.00 -5.25 11.36
C TYR A 518 -9.64 -5.77 12.74
N TRP A 519 -10.64 -5.84 13.63
CA TRP A 519 -10.54 -6.45 14.96
C TRP A 519 -11.77 -7.27 15.31
N LYS A 520 -11.53 -8.52 15.70
CA LYS A 520 -12.52 -9.36 16.34
C LYS A 520 -12.27 -9.38 17.84
N SER A 521 -13.12 -8.69 18.59
CA SER A 521 -13.08 -8.60 20.03
C SER A 521 -14.21 -9.39 20.69
N ALA A 522 -14.17 -9.53 22.02
CA ALA A 522 -15.30 -10.07 22.78
C ALA A 522 -16.57 -9.20 22.66
N GLY A 523 -16.44 -7.92 22.33
CA GLY A 523 -17.56 -6.99 22.12
C GLY A 523 -18.16 -7.04 20.73
N GLY A 524 -17.54 -7.74 19.77
CA GLY A 524 -17.97 -7.81 18.37
C GLY A 524 -16.82 -7.74 17.37
N GLU A 525 -17.17 -7.70 16.11
CA GLU A 525 -16.23 -7.52 15.01
C GLU A 525 -16.32 -6.10 14.49
N TYR A 526 -15.16 -5.49 14.24
CA TYR A 526 -15.06 -4.06 13.87
C TYR A 526 -14.08 -3.86 12.71
N VAL A 527 -14.42 -2.90 11.85
CA VAL A 527 -13.59 -2.37 10.77
C VAL A 527 -13.40 -0.88 10.99
N TYR A 528 -12.16 -0.39 10.79
CA TYR A 528 -11.82 1.01 10.99
C TYR A 528 -11.21 1.57 9.72
N VAL A 529 -11.58 2.81 9.36
CA VAL A 529 -11.04 3.54 8.23
C VAL A 529 -10.99 5.03 8.55
N MET A 530 -9.99 5.73 8.02
CA MET A 530 -9.88 7.19 8.17
C MET A 530 -9.57 7.81 6.80
N PRO A 531 -10.59 8.20 6.03
CA PRO A 531 -10.43 8.82 4.73
C PRO A 531 -9.75 10.19 4.81
N GLU A 532 -9.40 10.75 3.67
CA GLU A 532 -8.94 12.14 3.57
C GLU A 532 -10.03 13.09 4.03
N GLU A 533 -9.66 14.13 4.80
CA GLU A 533 -10.54 15.19 5.33
C GLU A 533 -11.70 14.67 6.19
N GLU A 534 -11.68 13.40 6.57
CA GLU A 534 -12.76 12.75 7.30
C GLU A 534 -12.30 12.23 8.67
N HIS A 535 -13.27 11.89 9.47
CA HIS A 535 -13.11 11.31 10.80
C HIS A 535 -12.55 9.88 10.72
N LEU A 536 -11.88 9.42 11.77
CA LEU A 536 -11.67 8.00 11.98
C LEU A 536 -13.02 7.34 12.27
N GLN A 537 -13.45 6.44 11.42
CA GLN A 537 -14.75 5.76 11.48
C GLN A 537 -14.57 4.33 11.98
N GLN A 538 -15.43 3.94 12.91
CA GLN A 538 -15.54 2.58 13.45
C GLN A 538 -16.84 1.96 12.99
N TYR A 539 -16.76 0.88 12.23
CA TYR A 539 -17.90 0.10 11.77
C TYR A 539 -17.99 -1.21 12.54
N GLN A 540 -19.18 -1.54 13.03
CA GLN A 540 -19.47 -2.89 13.53
C GLN A 540 -19.85 -3.80 12.37
N VAL A 541 -19.28 -5.00 12.31
CA VAL A 541 -19.66 -6.02 11.34
C VAL A 541 -20.86 -6.81 11.88
N LYS A 542 -22.01 -6.69 11.23
CA LYS A 542 -23.24 -7.44 11.56
C LYS A 542 -23.75 -8.15 10.32
N GLU A 543 -23.89 -9.46 10.39
CA GLU A 543 -24.33 -10.27 9.25
C GLU A 543 -23.50 -10.04 7.98
N GLY A 544 -22.20 -9.79 8.16
CA GLY A 544 -21.27 -9.49 7.08
C GLY A 544 -21.43 -8.12 6.43
N LYS A 545 -22.19 -7.20 7.03
CA LYS A 545 -22.36 -5.80 6.62
C LYS A 545 -21.69 -4.86 7.60
N LEU A 546 -21.26 -3.70 7.12
CA LEU A 546 -20.68 -2.62 7.92
C LEU A 546 -21.78 -1.66 8.38
N ILE A 547 -21.87 -1.44 9.69
CA ILE A 547 -22.78 -0.49 10.32
C ILE A 547 -21.94 0.48 11.12
N LEU A 548 -22.01 1.78 10.78
CA LEU A 548 -21.29 2.83 11.49
C LEU A 548 -21.67 2.83 12.97
N ALA A 549 -20.70 2.74 13.84
CA ALA A 549 -20.87 2.72 15.29
C ALA A 549 -20.41 4.02 15.95
N HIS A 550 -19.19 4.48 15.58
CA HIS A 550 -18.58 5.68 16.14
C HIS A 550 -17.71 6.39 15.11
N GLU A 551 -17.54 7.69 15.30
CA GLU A 551 -16.60 8.53 14.55
C GLU A 551 -15.79 9.37 15.53
N SER A 552 -14.51 9.59 15.24
CA SER A 552 -13.65 10.43 16.06
C SER A 552 -14.07 11.91 15.97
N GLU A 553 -13.71 12.73 16.96
CA GLU A 553 -13.85 14.18 16.87
C GLU A 553 -12.82 14.80 15.91
N VAL A 554 -11.70 14.11 15.71
CA VAL A 554 -10.57 14.58 14.90
C VAL A 554 -10.72 14.09 13.47
N THR A 555 -10.46 14.97 12.51
CA THR A 555 -10.37 14.66 11.08
C THR A 555 -8.93 14.57 10.60
N SER A 556 -8.72 14.10 9.38
CA SER A 556 -7.40 14.07 8.73
C SER A 556 -7.43 14.81 7.37
N PRO A 557 -6.70 15.95 7.24
CA PRO A 557 -5.96 16.66 8.28
C PRO A 557 -6.89 17.43 9.23
N VAL A 558 -6.31 17.94 10.32
CA VAL A 558 -7.05 18.67 11.35
C VAL A 558 -7.55 20.03 10.85
N ASP A 559 -6.83 20.66 9.91
CA ASP A 559 -7.21 21.95 9.30
C ASP A 559 -7.75 21.73 7.89
N HIS A 560 -9.06 21.92 7.75
CA HIS A 560 -9.74 21.88 6.46
C HIS A 560 -9.37 23.09 5.61
N HIS A 561 -8.60 22.92 4.59
CA HIS A 561 -8.44 23.89 3.52
C HIS A 561 -9.36 23.52 2.35
N ALA A 562 -10.31 24.40 2.06
CA ALA A 562 -11.48 24.20 1.22
C ALA A 562 -11.24 23.90 -0.28
N ALA A 563 -10.05 23.50 -0.71
CA ALA A 563 -9.74 23.53 -2.14
C ALA A 563 -9.16 22.25 -2.76
N SER A 564 -8.75 21.24 -1.98
CA SER A 564 -8.17 20.02 -2.55
C SER A 564 -8.27 18.85 -1.58
N THR A 565 -8.30 17.64 -2.12
CA THR A 565 -8.10 16.41 -1.37
C THR A 565 -6.76 16.46 -0.62
N THR A 566 -6.72 15.98 0.62
CA THR A 566 -5.55 16.03 1.50
C THR A 566 -4.99 14.64 1.74
N MET A 567 -4.21 14.19 0.76
CA MET A 567 -3.55 12.88 0.78
C MET A 567 -2.66 12.70 2.03
N PRO A 568 -2.65 11.53 2.65
CA PRO A 568 -3.36 10.29 2.29
C PRO A 568 -4.54 9.95 3.22
N GLY A 569 -5.05 10.84 4.04
CA GLY A 569 -5.92 10.48 5.14
C GLY A 569 -5.15 9.82 6.29
N GLY A 570 -5.79 8.99 7.10
CA GLY A 570 -5.15 8.25 8.19
C GLY A 570 -4.70 6.86 7.74
N ILE A 571 -3.43 6.53 8.02
CA ILE A 571 -2.89 5.20 7.78
C ILE A 571 -2.81 4.46 9.10
N LEU A 572 -3.54 3.34 9.19
CA LEU A 572 -3.91 2.72 10.45
C LEU A 572 -3.12 1.43 10.75
N THR A 573 -2.92 1.19 12.03
CA THR A 573 -2.56 -0.11 12.63
C THR A 573 -3.39 -0.31 13.89
N LEU A 574 -3.83 -1.53 14.14
CA LEU A 574 -4.51 -1.92 15.37
C LEU A 574 -3.62 -2.79 16.25
N THR A 575 -3.67 -2.56 17.54
CA THR A 575 -3.07 -3.47 18.53
C THR A 575 -4.07 -3.85 19.60
N ALA A 576 -4.01 -5.11 20.05
CA ALA A 576 -4.85 -5.61 21.14
C ALA A 576 -4.23 -6.84 21.81
N ASN A 577 -4.68 -7.14 22.99
CA ASN A 577 -4.42 -8.42 23.66
C ASN A 577 -5.49 -9.44 23.23
N GLY A 578 -5.31 -10.02 22.05
CA GLY A 578 -6.29 -10.91 21.45
C GLY A 578 -7.65 -10.22 21.24
N GLY A 579 -8.71 -10.90 21.64
CA GLY A 579 -10.08 -10.37 21.64
C GLY A 579 -10.50 -9.73 22.97
N VAL A 580 -9.59 -9.45 23.91
CA VAL A 580 -9.93 -8.89 25.21
C VAL A 580 -10.54 -7.50 25.05
N ALA A 581 -11.78 -7.34 25.51
CA ALA A 581 -12.46 -6.04 25.48
C ALA A 581 -11.68 -4.99 26.27
N GLY A 582 -11.61 -3.76 25.74
CA GLY A 582 -10.89 -2.65 26.37
C GLY A 582 -9.37 -2.69 26.20
N SER A 583 -8.81 -3.67 25.45
CA SER A 583 -7.38 -3.74 25.19
C SER A 583 -6.97 -3.11 23.86
N GLY A 584 -7.92 -2.85 22.96
CA GLY A 584 -7.64 -2.41 21.60
C GLY A 584 -7.24 -0.94 21.49
N LEU A 585 -6.26 -0.67 20.66
CA LEU A 585 -5.79 0.67 20.29
C LEU A 585 -5.74 0.80 18.76
N ILE A 586 -6.22 1.92 18.23
CA ILE A 586 -5.97 2.33 16.85
C ILE A 586 -4.85 3.35 16.85
N TRP A 587 -3.82 3.07 16.07
CA TRP A 587 -2.69 3.94 15.80
C TRP A 587 -2.86 4.51 14.40
N ALA A 588 -2.84 5.83 14.27
CA ALA A 588 -2.99 6.52 13.01
C ALA A 588 -1.83 7.47 12.77
N THR A 589 -1.22 7.41 11.58
CA THR A 589 -0.35 8.47 11.08
C THR A 589 -1.14 9.31 10.09
N THR A 590 -1.15 10.64 10.31
CA THR A 590 -1.88 11.60 9.46
C THR A 590 -1.00 12.80 9.15
N PRO A 591 -1.25 13.56 8.07
CA PRO A 591 -0.71 14.92 7.94
C PRO A 591 -1.18 15.78 9.11
N ILE A 592 -0.41 16.81 9.47
CA ILE A 592 -0.84 17.80 10.47
C ILE A 592 -1.85 18.76 9.84
N ALA A 593 -1.51 19.38 8.70
CA ALA A 593 -2.30 20.47 8.13
C ALA A 593 -2.23 20.59 6.61
N GLN A 594 -1.31 19.92 5.93
CA GLN A 594 -1.07 20.11 4.50
C GLN A 594 -1.37 18.83 3.71
N ASP A 595 -1.69 19.00 2.43
CA ASP A 595 -1.81 17.90 1.48
C ASP A 595 -0.43 17.30 1.18
N ALA A 596 -0.26 15.98 1.42
CA ALA A 596 0.96 15.26 1.09
C ALA A 596 0.99 14.80 -0.39
N ASN A 597 0.01 15.16 -1.21
CA ASN A 597 0.07 14.91 -2.64
C ASN A 597 1.20 15.72 -3.25
N GLN A 598 2.14 15.05 -3.89
CA GLN A 598 3.29 15.65 -4.58
C GLN A 598 4.19 16.56 -3.71
N GLN A 599 4.17 16.38 -2.39
CA GLN A 599 5.06 17.08 -1.46
C GLN A 599 5.29 16.31 -0.16
N VAL A 600 6.33 16.71 0.56
CA VAL A 600 6.65 16.20 1.89
C VAL A 600 6.07 17.14 2.94
N VAL A 601 5.27 16.61 3.85
CA VAL A 601 4.57 17.39 4.89
C VAL A 601 4.86 16.83 6.28
N SER A 602 4.67 17.64 7.31
CA SER A 602 4.78 17.19 8.70
C SER A 602 3.65 16.24 9.06
N GLY A 603 3.97 15.22 9.89
CA GLY A 603 3.01 14.22 10.32
C GLY A 603 2.80 14.19 11.83
N VAL A 604 1.67 13.64 12.24
CA VAL A 604 1.30 13.36 13.64
C VAL A 604 0.97 11.89 13.81
N LEU A 605 1.42 11.31 14.93
CA LEU A 605 1.00 10.00 15.40
C LEU A 605 -0.15 10.19 16.41
N ARG A 606 -1.28 9.56 16.16
CA ARG A 606 -2.48 9.58 17.02
C ARG A 606 -2.81 8.20 17.53
N VAL A 607 -3.35 8.12 18.71
CA VAL A 607 -3.77 6.85 19.34
C VAL A 607 -5.19 6.98 19.86
N PHE A 608 -6.08 6.13 19.38
CA PHE A 608 -7.49 6.10 19.78
C PHE A 608 -7.82 4.79 20.50
N ASP A 609 -8.87 4.83 21.32
CA ASP A 609 -9.47 3.63 21.89
C ASP A 609 -10.23 2.86 20.81
N ALA A 610 -9.83 1.63 20.52
CA ALA A 610 -10.48 0.82 19.50
C ALA A 610 -11.90 0.35 19.87
N ASN A 611 -12.32 0.47 21.13
CA ASN A 611 -13.69 0.16 21.52
C ASN A 611 -14.64 1.35 21.26
N ASP A 612 -14.10 2.55 21.24
CA ASP A 612 -14.83 3.80 21.06
C ASP A 612 -13.86 4.87 20.53
N VAL A 613 -13.83 5.02 19.21
CA VAL A 613 -12.90 5.95 18.53
C VAL A 613 -13.21 7.43 18.75
N THR A 614 -14.32 7.77 19.41
CA THR A 614 -14.57 9.16 19.87
C THR A 614 -13.49 9.60 20.88
N ARG A 615 -12.77 8.65 21.46
CA ARG A 615 -11.73 8.89 22.47
C ARG A 615 -10.34 8.83 21.88
N GLU A 616 -9.77 9.98 21.52
CA GLU A 616 -8.34 10.10 21.29
C GLU A 616 -7.62 10.02 22.66
N LEU A 617 -6.70 9.09 22.81
CA LEU A 617 -6.01 8.81 24.06
C LEU A 617 -4.71 9.59 24.18
N TRP A 618 -4.04 9.80 23.06
CA TRP A 618 -2.76 10.48 22.98
C TRP A 618 -2.45 10.87 21.53
N ASN A 619 -1.67 11.94 21.35
CA ASN A 619 -1.05 12.26 20.07
C ASN A 619 0.31 12.92 20.25
N SER A 620 1.14 12.90 19.20
CA SER A 620 2.51 13.40 19.24
C SER A 620 2.63 14.93 19.21
N GLU A 621 1.54 15.68 19.10
CA GLU A 621 1.53 17.14 19.20
C GLU A 621 1.42 17.65 20.64
N GLN A 622 1.10 16.77 21.61
CA GLN A 622 1.03 17.12 23.03
C GLN A 622 2.37 17.60 23.61
N SER A 623 3.48 17.28 22.94
CA SER A 623 4.82 17.73 23.28
C SER A 623 5.68 17.88 22.03
N ALA A 624 6.40 18.98 21.89
CA ALA A 624 7.34 19.17 20.79
C ALA A 624 8.41 18.06 20.73
N ASN A 625 8.75 17.46 21.88
CA ASN A 625 9.69 16.35 21.95
C ASN A 625 9.13 15.07 21.32
N ASP A 626 7.82 14.94 21.17
CA ASP A 626 7.16 13.75 20.61
C ASP A 626 7.00 13.80 19.08
N SER A 627 7.34 14.93 18.41
CA SER A 627 7.30 15.01 16.95
C SER A 627 8.24 14.00 16.29
N PHE A 628 7.79 13.29 15.26
CA PHE A 628 8.63 12.41 14.44
C PHE A 628 9.16 13.07 13.15
N GLY A 629 8.67 14.29 12.83
CA GLY A 629 9.02 15.02 11.62
C GLY A 629 8.05 14.76 10.46
N ASN A 630 8.58 14.47 9.27
CA ASN A 630 7.79 14.36 8.05
C ASN A 630 7.05 13.01 7.96
N LEU A 631 5.80 13.08 7.54
CA LEU A 631 4.92 11.93 7.32
C LEU A 631 5.50 11.01 6.23
N ALA A 632 5.62 9.74 6.53
CA ALA A 632 5.79 8.71 5.53
C ALA A 632 4.41 8.31 4.98
N LYS A 633 3.96 8.98 3.90
CA LYS A 633 2.63 8.73 3.35
C LYS A 633 2.42 7.27 2.95
N PHE A 634 1.20 6.76 3.18
CA PHE A 634 0.76 5.38 2.98
C PHE A 634 1.44 4.34 3.88
N ASN A 635 2.17 4.77 4.92
CA ASN A 635 2.96 3.87 5.74
C ASN A 635 2.44 3.82 7.19
N PRO A 636 1.92 2.67 7.65
CA PRO A 636 1.43 2.55 9.02
C PRO A 636 2.59 2.43 10.00
N PRO A 637 2.38 2.80 11.26
CA PRO A 637 3.31 2.45 12.33
C PRO A 637 3.34 0.93 12.54
N THR A 638 4.50 0.39 12.91
CA THR A 638 4.64 -1.00 13.36
C THR A 638 4.63 -1.01 14.87
N VAL A 639 3.61 -1.61 15.46
CA VAL A 639 3.42 -1.59 16.92
C VAL A 639 3.50 -3.01 17.47
N VAL A 640 4.49 -3.24 18.34
CA VAL A 640 4.82 -4.58 18.82
C VAL A 640 5.66 -4.52 20.09
N ASN A 641 5.41 -5.45 21.00
CA ASN A 641 6.19 -5.67 22.23
C ASN A 641 6.42 -4.38 23.05
N GLY A 642 5.36 -3.58 23.24
CA GLY A 642 5.38 -2.37 24.05
C GLY A 642 5.99 -1.15 23.37
N ARG A 643 6.20 -1.17 22.05
CA ARG A 643 6.76 -0.06 21.26
C ARG A 643 6.01 0.17 19.96
N ALA A 644 5.95 1.44 19.55
CA ALA A 644 5.50 1.85 18.23
C ALA A 644 6.67 2.42 17.44
N TYR A 645 6.95 1.84 16.28
CA TYR A 645 7.99 2.22 15.35
C TYR A 645 7.34 2.97 14.19
N VAL A 646 7.68 4.25 14.04
CA VAL A 646 7.06 5.16 13.05
C VAL A 646 8.07 5.49 11.97
N PRO A 647 7.85 5.03 10.72
CA PRO A 647 8.68 5.41 9.59
C PRO A 647 8.46 6.87 9.22
N THR A 648 9.47 7.55 8.66
CA THR A 648 9.38 8.96 8.29
C THR A 648 10.03 9.26 6.94
N PHE A 649 9.68 10.42 6.37
CA PHE A 649 10.40 11.02 5.24
C PHE A 649 11.50 12.01 5.70
N SER A 650 11.85 11.98 6.98
CA SER A 650 12.92 12.79 7.56
C SER A 650 14.27 12.05 7.61
N GLY A 651 14.46 10.96 6.86
CA GLY A 651 15.68 10.14 6.90
C GLY A 651 15.89 9.45 8.24
N GLN A 652 14.83 9.01 8.87
CA GLN A 652 14.84 8.29 10.15
C GLN A 652 13.54 7.53 10.38
N PHE A 653 13.52 6.63 11.36
CA PHE A 653 12.29 6.20 12.01
C PHE A 653 12.35 6.52 13.50
N CYS A 654 11.19 6.78 14.13
CA CYS A 654 11.10 7.11 15.55
C CYS A 654 10.39 6.01 16.33
N VAL A 655 10.78 5.83 17.58
CA VAL A 655 10.29 4.79 18.50
C VAL A 655 9.56 5.46 19.65
N TYR A 656 8.34 5.00 19.93
CA TYR A 656 7.50 5.45 21.03
C TYR A 656 7.24 4.31 22.01
N GLY A 657 7.07 4.65 23.25
CA GLY A 657 6.83 3.67 24.33
C GLY A 657 6.82 4.32 25.70
N VAL A 658 6.84 3.48 26.74
CA VAL A 658 6.96 3.94 28.13
C VAL A 658 8.43 4.19 28.49
N GLY A 659 8.68 5.23 29.28
CA GLY A 659 10.02 5.65 29.69
C GLY A 659 10.51 6.95 29.01
N ALA A 660 9.64 7.61 28.24
CA ALA A 660 9.93 8.93 27.69
C ALA A 660 10.14 9.94 28.83
N THR A 661 11.30 10.57 28.84
CA THR A 661 11.57 11.68 29.77
C THR A 661 10.89 12.93 29.20
N ARG A 662 9.73 13.27 29.73
CA ARG A 662 9.13 14.59 29.49
C ARG A 662 9.95 15.62 30.26
N ARG A 663 10.81 16.37 29.54
CA ARG A 663 11.49 17.54 30.07
C ARG A 663 10.64 18.78 29.84
#